data_63308434a8de5d708447834118ca7e53
#
_entry.id   63308434a8de5d708447834118ca7e53
#
_cell.length_a   1.000
_cell.length_b   1.000
_cell.length_c   1.000
_cell.angle_alpha   90.00
_cell.angle_beta   90.00
_cell.angle_gamma   90.00
#
_symmetry.space_group_name_H-M   'P 1'
#
loop_
_entity.id
_entity.type
_entity.pdbx_description
1 polymer ?
#
loop_
_entity_poly.entity_id
_entity_poly.type
_entity_poly.pdbx_seq_one_letter_code
_entity_poly.pdbx_strand_id
1 'polypeptide(L)'
;MSYKVILHHNLIYMEQLKHECGVAMVRLLKPLSHYQHRYGTWMWGLNKLYLLMEKQHNRGQEGAGIACVKLNASSGEEYMFRERAIGTNAISEIFNTIHNNYRSLKSEQLQDALLAEKSLPFAGELYMGHLRYSTTGRSGLDYIHPFLRRNNYRAKNLAVCGNFNLTNIDEVFTKITSEGQHPRKYADTYIILEQMGHRLDREVERLYKECRNEGWQGLELTSQIEERINIENVLQTSSPQWDGGYVICGITGSGDSFAVRDPWGIRTAFYYMDDEVMVLASERPVIQTALNVPIETIHELQPGEAIILDRSGKMRLAQINPRKDLRPCSFERIYFSRGGDRDIYNERKRLGQNLIPSILQAIDYDIEHTVFSYIPNTAEVAFYGMQEGLEDYLNQLKIQKIEALGHNPDHNELERILSVRIRCEKVAIKDIKLRTFIAEGNTRNDLAAHVYDITYGSLMPYIDNLVIIDDSIVRGTTLKQSIIGILDRLHPRKIVIVSSSPQVRYPDYYGIDMSSMEQFIAFRAAIELLKEQGREDIITKAYQCCKTQEHSPKEQMQNYVKTIYEPFADEQISAKIVQLLTPESTQADVKIIYQTLEGLHEACPDHTGDWYFSGNYPTSGGLKLLNKAFIDYIENEKSDIDS
;
A
#
# COMPACT_ATOMS: atom_id res chain seq x y z
N MET A 1 -37.73 -15.36 -19.90
CA MET A 1 -36.63 -16.34 -20.01
C MET A 1 -35.32 -15.57 -19.82
N SER A 2 -34.77 -15.63 -18.62
CA SER A 2 -33.58 -14.90 -18.21
C SER A 2 -32.41 -15.90 -18.15
N TYR A 3 -31.44 -15.76 -19.03
CA TYR A 3 -30.20 -16.54 -18.97
C TYR A 3 -29.28 -15.92 -17.91
N LYS A 4 -29.21 -16.54 -16.73
CA LYS A 4 -28.08 -16.37 -15.81
C LYS A 4 -26.90 -17.18 -16.36
N VAL A 5 -25.93 -16.51 -16.93
CA VAL A 5 -24.61 -17.09 -17.18
C VAL A 5 -23.80 -16.92 -15.90
N ILE A 6 -23.67 -18.00 -15.14
CA ILE A 6 -22.74 -18.11 -14.02
C ILE A 6 -21.37 -18.40 -14.64
N LEU A 7 -20.56 -17.38 -14.81
CA LEU A 7 -19.14 -17.52 -15.12
C LEU A 7 -18.37 -17.63 -13.80
N HIS A 8 -18.12 -18.88 -13.38
CA HIS A 8 -17.06 -19.19 -12.42
C HIS A 8 -15.72 -18.91 -13.09
N HIS A 9 -15.19 -17.72 -12.90
CA HIS A 9 -13.80 -17.39 -13.24
C HIS A 9 -12.96 -17.56 -11.98
N ASN A 10 -12.50 -18.79 -11.73
CA ASN A 10 -11.33 -19.02 -10.90
C ASN A 10 -10.09 -18.51 -11.66
N LEU A 11 -9.85 -17.22 -11.58
CA LEU A 11 -8.62 -16.59 -12.02
C LEU A 11 -7.55 -16.85 -10.93
N ILE A 12 -6.75 -17.89 -11.14
CA ILE A 12 -5.51 -18.08 -10.38
C ILE A 12 -4.54 -17.00 -10.84
N TYR A 13 -4.56 -15.86 -10.12
CA TYR A 13 -3.50 -14.85 -10.22
C TYR A 13 -2.30 -15.35 -9.42
N MET A 14 -1.11 -15.19 -9.99
CA MET A 14 0.12 -15.29 -9.23
C MET A 14 0.11 -14.22 -8.14
N GLU A 15 0.16 -14.68 -6.89
CA GLU A 15 -0.08 -13.88 -5.71
C GLU A 15 1.18 -13.18 -5.24
N GLN A 16 1.42 -12.00 -5.79
CA GLN A 16 2.04 -10.95 -5.00
C GLN A 16 0.91 -10.22 -4.27
N LEU A 17 1.13 -9.93 -2.99
CA LEU A 17 0.31 -8.96 -2.27
C LEU A 17 0.21 -7.73 -3.16
N LYS A 18 -0.99 -7.40 -3.54
CA LYS A 18 -1.22 -6.28 -4.41
C LYS A 18 -1.13 -5.01 -3.56
N HIS A 19 -0.52 -3.97 -4.13
CA HIS A 19 -0.08 -2.77 -3.42
C HIS A 19 -1.19 -1.74 -3.23
N GLU A 20 -0.93 -0.76 -2.37
CA GLU A 20 -1.80 0.40 -2.13
C GLU A 20 -1.62 1.46 -3.20
N CYS A 21 -2.67 2.31 -3.39
CA CYS A 21 -2.58 3.46 -4.29
C CYS A 21 -1.48 4.45 -3.89
N GLY A 22 -0.92 5.17 -4.87
CA GLY A 22 0.01 6.27 -4.66
C GLY A 22 -0.61 7.61 -5.02
N VAL A 23 -0.35 8.66 -4.22
CA VAL A 23 -0.76 10.04 -4.52
C VAL A 23 0.45 10.94 -4.65
N ALA A 24 0.35 11.95 -5.54
CA ALA A 24 1.35 13.00 -5.69
C ALA A 24 0.66 14.33 -5.99
N MET A 25 1.18 15.43 -5.43
CA MET A 25 0.77 16.79 -5.77
C MET A 25 2.00 17.67 -5.94
N VAL A 26 1.93 18.61 -6.88
CA VAL A 26 2.95 19.63 -7.11
C VAL A 26 2.24 20.96 -7.29
N ARG A 27 2.55 21.95 -6.45
CA ARG A 27 2.11 23.33 -6.56
C ARG A 27 3.31 24.24 -6.78
N LEU A 28 3.39 24.84 -7.96
CA LEU A 28 4.40 25.84 -8.28
C LEU A 28 4.03 27.18 -7.65
N LEU A 29 4.95 27.80 -6.91
CA LEU A 29 4.72 29.05 -6.16
C LEU A 29 5.22 30.29 -6.93
N LYS A 30 5.86 30.08 -8.07
CA LYS A 30 6.32 31.11 -9.00
C LYS A 30 5.64 30.92 -10.37
N PRO A 31 5.63 31.93 -11.23
CA PRO A 31 5.12 31.79 -12.60
C PRO A 31 5.99 30.85 -13.44
N LEU A 32 5.42 30.23 -14.48
CA LEU A 32 6.13 29.26 -15.33
C LEU A 32 7.42 29.86 -15.96
N SER A 33 7.46 31.15 -16.24
CA SER A 33 8.65 31.86 -16.73
C SER A 33 9.84 31.80 -15.76
N HIS A 34 9.59 31.73 -14.44
CA HIS A 34 10.65 31.57 -13.45
C HIS A 34 11.36 30.21 -13.63
N TYR A 35 10.60 29.11 -13.79
CA TYR A 35 11.16 27.76 -13.97
C TYR A 35 11.84 27.63 -15.33
N GLN A 36 11.30 28.25 -16.38
CA GLN A 36 11.97 28.36 -17.68
C GLN A 36 13.35 29.00 -17.54
N HIS A 37 13.45 30.11 -16.82
CA HIS A 37 14.72 30.82 -16.64
C HIS A 37 15.70 30.04 -15.75
N ARG A 38 15.21 29.48 -14.63
CA ARG A 38 16.06 28.85 -13.62
C ARG A 38 16.48 27.41 -13.97
N TYR A 39 15.58 26.64 -14.57
CA TYR A 39 15.76 25.21 -14.84
C TYR A 39 15.77 24.88 -16.34
N GLY A 40 15.65 25.86 -17.22
CA GLY A 40 15.66 25.66 -18.65
C GLY A 40 14.36 25.14 -19.25
N THR A 41 13.31 24.97 -18.45
CA THR A 41 12.01 24.46 -18.92
C THR A 41 10.84 24.89 -18.02
N TRP A 42 9.77 25.40 -18.63
CA TRP A 42 8.51 25.68 -17.95
C TRP A 42 7.79 24.39 -17.50
N MET A 43 8.11 23.24 -18.10
CA MET A 43 7.56 21.92 -17.75
C MET A 43 8.13 21.37 -16.44
N TRP A 44 8.93 22.12 -15.70
CA TRP A 44 9.60 21.64 -14.49
C TRP A 44 8.64 21.00 -13.49
N GLY A 45 7.47 21.61 -13.23
CA GLY A 45 6.46 21.06 -12.32
C GLY A 45 5.85 19.75 -12.82
N LEU A 46 5.52 19.68 -14.12
CA LEU A 46 5.03 18.46 -14.77
C LEU A 46 6.07 17.34 -14.73
N ASN A 47 7.35 17.67 -14.97
CA ASN A 47 8.46 16.72 -14.88
C ASN A 47 8.68 16.23 -13.44
N LYS A 48 8.49 17.09 -12.44
CA LYS A 48 8.54 16.67 -11.03
C LYS A 48 7.38 15.75 -10.68
N LEU A 49 6.17 16.01 -11.16
CA LEU A 49 5.05 15.07 -11.00
C LEU A 49 5.36 13.71 -11.62
N TYR A 50 5.92 13.68 -12.85
CA TYR A 50 6.36 12.43 -13.49
C TYR A 50 7.32 11.65 -12.60
N LEU A 51 8.36 12.31 -12.08
CA LEU A 51 9.35 11.66 -11.20
C LEU A 51 8.73 11.14 -9.90
N LEU A 52 7.83 11.91 -9.28
CA LEU A 52 7.11 11.48 -8.08
C LEU A 52 6.26 10.23 -8.35
N MET A 53 5.57 10.18 -9.49
CA MET A 53 4.77 9.02 -9.88
C MET A 53 5.65 7.80 -10.20
N GLU A 54 6.70 7.96 -11.01
CA GLU A 54 7.63 6.87 -11.34
C GLU A 54 8.34 6.30 -10.10
N LYS A 55 8.75 7.19 -9.17
CA LYS A 55 9.44 6.77 -7.95
C LYS A 55 8.54 6.02 -6.96
N GLN A 56 7.21 6.13 -7.06
CA GLN A 56 6.26 5.34 -6.28
C GLN A 56 5.41 4.39 -7.14
N HIS A 57 5.92 3.99 -8.32
CA HIS A 57 5.24 3.05 -9.21
C HIS A 57 5.01 1.66 -8.59
N ASN A 58 5.79 1.29 -7.57
CA ASN A 58 5.54 0.11 -6.74
C ASN A 58 4.13 0.11 -6.12
N ARG A 59 3.53 1.26 -5.82
CA ARG A 59 2.21 1.36 -5.18
C ARG A 59 1.04 1.05 -6.11
N GLY A 60 1.13 1.39 -7.41
CA GLY A 60 0.01 1.15 -8.32
C GLY A 60 0.48 0.89 -9.75
N GLN A 61 0.17 -0.30 -10.26
CA GLN A 61 0.58 -0.76 -11.61
C GLN A 61 -0.60 -1.06 -12.53
N GLU A 62 -1.84 -0.86 -12.09
CA GLU A 62 -3.03 -1.17 -12.89
C GLU A 62 -3.51 0.02 -13.72
N GLY A 63 -3.02 1.21 -13.39
CA GLY A 63 -3.33 2.42 -14.10
C GLY A 63 -2.81 3.66 -13.38
N ALA A 64 -2.85 4.76 -14.07
CA ALA A 64 -2.45 6.06 -13.55
C ALA A 64 -3.34 7.18 -14.08
N GLY A 65 -3.30 8.32 -13.42
CA GLY A 65 -3.96 9.51 -13.93
C GLY A 65 -3.40 10.77 -13.32
N ILE A 66 -3.53 11.86 -14.05
CA ILE A 66 -3.11 13.19 -13.61
C ILE A 66 -4.21 14.22 -13.84
N ALA A 67 -4.21 15.27 -13.04
CA ALA A 67 -4.96 16.50 -13.27
C ALA A 67 -4.03 17.71 -13.16
N CYS A 68 -4.37 18.78 -13.89
CA CYS A 68 -3.64 20.04 -13.90
C CYS A 68 -4.61 21.21 -13.89
N VAL A 69 -4.28 22.28 -13.17
CA VAL A 69 -5.02 23.54 -13.19
C VAL A 69 -4.08 24.68 -13.56
N LYS A 70 -4.54 25.49 -14.54
CA LYS A 70 -3.96 26.78 -14.89
C LYS A 70 -4.63 27.87 -14.05
N LEU A 71 -3.86 28.62 -13.31
CA LEU A 71 -4.41 29.62 -12.40
C LEU A 71 -4.89 30.88 -13.12
N ASN A 72 -4.17 31.27 -14.19
CA ASN A 72 -4.34 32.55 -14.89
C ASN A 72 -5.11 32.43 -16.22
N ALA A 73 -5.83 31.31 -16.44
CA ALA A 73 -6.63 31.14 -17.65
C ALA A 73 -7.76 32.17 -17.74
N SER A 74 -7.94 32.74 -18.92
CA SER A 74 -8.99 33.71 -19.21
C SER A 74 -10.34 33.02 -19.47
N SER A 75 -11.44 33.77 -19.37
CA SER A 75 -12.75 33.26 -19.77
C SER A 75 -12.73 32.83 -21.24
N GLY A 76 -13.21 31.62 -21.53
CA GLY A 76 -13.15 31.02 -22.87
C GLY A 76 -11.95 30.10 -23.11
N GLU A 77 -11.02 30.02 -22.18
CA GLU A 77 -9.89 29.08 -22.21
C GLU A 77 -10.13 27.90 -21.27
N GLU A 78 -9.70 26.68 -21.66
CA GLU A 78 -9.69 25.54 -20.76
C GLU A 78 -8.59 25.71 -19.71
N TYR A 79 -8.93 25.48 -18.45
CA TYR A 79 -8.04 25.69 -17.30
C TYR A 79 -7.84 24.43 -16.46
N MET A 80 -8.66 23.39 -16.64
CA MET A 80 -8.58 22.17 -15.82
C MET A 80 -8.50 20.95 -16.71
N PHE A 81 -7.35 20.33 -16.75
CA PHE A 81 -7.00 19.20 -17.61
C PHE A 81 -6.93 17.93 -16.81
N ARG A 82 -7.25 16.79 -17.44
CA ARG A 82 -7.12 15.46 -16.87
C ARG A 82 -6.75 14.46 -17.94
N GLU A 83 -5.75 13.60 -17.65
CA GLU A 83 -5.37 12.45 -18.49
C GLU A 83 -5.29 11.18 -17.64
N ARG A 84 -5.66 10.02 -18.20
CA ARG A 84 -5.68 8.75 -17.49
C ARG A 84 -5.39 7.60 -18.44
N ALA A 85 -4.67 6.57 -17.94
CA ALA A 85 -4.37 5.35 -18.69
C ALA A 85 -4.46 4.12 -17.80
N ILE A 86 -4.60 2.94 -18.41
CA ILE A 86 -4.72 1.64 -17.76
C ILE A 86 -3.46 0.83 -18.04
N GLY A 87 -3.07 -0.01 -17.09
CA GLY A 87 -1.97 -0.97 -17.22
C GLY A 87 -0.64 -0.46 -16.68
N THR A 88 0.35 -1.32 -16.77
CA THR A 88 1.68 -1.12 -16.16
C THR A 88 2.48 0.02 -16.79
N ASN A 89 2.17 0.41 -18.02
CA ASN A 89 2.84 1.51 -18.73
C ASN A 89 2.05 2.82 -18.67
N ALA A 90 1.01 2.90 -17.83
CA ALA A 90 0.08 4.02 -17.79
C ALA A 90 0.74 5.38 -17.60
N ILE A 91 1.77 5.48 -16.75
CA ILE A 91 2.51 6.72 -16.53
C ILE A 91 3.14 7.20 -17.86
N SER A 92 3.93 6.34 -18.48
CA SER A 92 4.59 6.66 -19.76
C SER A 92 3.60 7.01 -20.87
N GLU A 93 2.46 6.32 -20.94
CA GLU A 93 1.38 6.59 -21.89
C GLU A 93 0.79 7.98 -21.70
N ILE A 94 0.46 8.37 -20.47
CA ILE A 94 -0.07 9.68 -20.12
C ILE A 94 0.91 10.80 -20.53
N PHE A 95 2.16 10.68 -20.12
CA PHE A 95 3.15 11.72 -20.40
C PHE A 95 3.50 11.80 -21.88
N ASN A 96 3.52 10.67 -22.61
CA ASN A 96 3.65 10.67 -24.06
C ASN A 96 2.46 11.35 -24.76
N THR A 97 1.23 11.11 -24.29
CA THR A 97 0.02 11.77 -24.80
C THR A 97 0.13 13.28 -24.61
N ILE A 98 0.55 13.75 -23.44
CA ILE A 98 0.76 15.17 -23.17
C ILE A 98 1.87 15.76 -24.06
N HIS A 99 3.02 15.12 -24.16
CA HIS A 99 4.12 15.58 -25.00
C HIS A 99 3.77 15.59 -26.49
N ASN A 100 2.90 14.68 -26.95
CA ASN A 100 2.42 14.66 -28.32
C ASN A 100 1.67 15.96 -28.70
N ASN A 101 0.98 16.61 -27.74
CA ASN A 101 0.34 17.90 -27.97
C ASN A 101 1.36 19.01 -28.29
N TYR A 102 2.64 18.82 -27.96
CA TYR A 102 3.72 19.80 -28.15
C TYR A 102 4.61 19.51 -29.36
N ARG A 103 4.46 18.33 -30.02
CA ARG A 103 5.35 17.91 -31.13
C ARG A 103 5.31 18.82 -32.37
N SER A 104 4.20 19.53 -32.59
CA SER A 104 4.05 20.45 -33.73
C SER A 104 4.70 21.81 -33.50
N LEU A 105 5.15 22.10 -32.28
CA LEU A 105 5.71 23.36 -31.89
C LEU A 105 7.21 23.41 -32.25
N LYS A 106 7.67 24.60 -32.73
CA LYS A 106 9.09 24.88 -32.93
C LYS A 106 9.81 25.02 -31.57
N SER A 107 11.11 24.76 -31.53
CA SER A 107 11.93 24.91 -30.32
C SER A 107 11.75 26.25 -29.61
N GLU A 108 11.67 27.33 -30.37
CA GLU A 108 11.45 28.69 -29.85
C GLU A 108 10.10 28.83 -29.13
N GLN A 109 9.04 28.24 -29.69
CA GLN A 109 7.69 28.21 -29.08
C GLN A 109 7.64 27.34 -27.83
N LEU A 110 8.39 26.24 -27.80
CA LEU A 110 8.52 25.37 -26.61
C LEU A 110 9.28 26.04 -25.46
N GLN A 111 10.13 27.04 -25.77
CA GLN A 111 10.85 27.80 -24.74
C GLN A 111 10.07 29.01 -24.23
N ASP A 112 8.98 29.39 -24.89
CA ASP A 112 8.14 30.52 -24.49
C ASP A 112 7.13 30.08 -23.41
N ALA A 113 7.46 30.36 -22.15
CA ALA A 113 6.63 30.05 -21.02
C ALA A 113 5.27 30.77 -21.02
N LEU A 114 5.21 32.01 -21.56
CA LEU A 114 3.96 32.77 -21.63
C LEU A 114 3.02 32.20 -22.69
N LEU A 115 3.58 31.81 -23.84
CA LEU A 115 2.82 31.13 -24.89
C LEU A 115 2.31 29.76 -24.36
N ALA A 116 3.15 29.02 -23.63
CA ALA A 116 2.78 27.75 -23.06
C ALA A 116 1.63 27.91 -22.04
N GLU A 117 1.75 28.83 -21.09
CA GLU A 117 0.73 29.13 -20.09
C GLU A 117 -0.60 29.48 -20.75
N LYS A 118 -0.60 30.26 -21.81
CA LYS A 118 -1.81 30.66 -22.51
C LYS A 118 -2.42 29.57 -23.37
N SER A 119 -1.61 28.81 -24.13
CA SER A 119 -2.13 28.01 -25.25
C SER A 119 -1.99 26.51 -25.07
N LEU A 120 -1.06 26.02 -24.20
CA LEU A 120 -0.76 24.61 -24.15
C LEU A 120 -1.54 23.88 -23.04
N PRO A 121 -2.10 22.69 -23.30
CA PRO A 121 -2.70 21.86 -22.26
C PRO A 121 -1.62 21.45 -21.25
N PHE A 122 -2.00 21.26 -19.99
CA PHE A 122 -1.10 20.90 -18.88
C PHE A 122 0.07 21.87 -18.59
N ALA A 123 0.10 23.03 -19.21
CA ALA A 123 1.02 24.12 -18.85
C ALA A 123 0.41 24.98 -17.74
N GLY A 124 0.38 24.46 -16.52
CA GLY A 124 -0.22 25.09 -15.35
C GLY A 124 0.71 25.07 -14.15
N GLU A 125 0.22 25.55 -13.01
CA GLU A 125 0.98 25.68 -11.77
C GLU A 125 0.59 24.66 -10.69
N LEU A 126 -0.53 23.96 -10.88
CA LEU A 126 -1.05 23.00 -9.92
C LEU A 126 -1.28 21.65 -10.59
N TYR A 127 -0.64 20.63 -10.06
CA TYR A 127 -0.70 19.27 -10.58
C TYR A 127 -1.07 18.27 -9.47
N MET A 128 -1.83 17.24 -9.85
CA MET A 128 -2.18 16.12 -8.98
C MET A 128 -2.04 14.81 -9.78
N GLY A 129 -1.34 13.83 -9.22
CA GLY A 129 -1.12 12.50 -9.80
C GLY A 129 -1.62 11.38 -8.91
N HIS A 130 -2.02 10.28 -9.52
CA HIS A 130 -2.49 9.10 -8.84
C HIS A 130 -2.01 7.84 -9.54
N LEU A 131 -1.58 6.86 -8.75
CA LEU A 131 -1.25 5.50 -9.16
C LEU A 131 -2.31 4.56 -8.59
N ARG A 132 -2.99 3.85 -9.48
CA ARG A 132 -4.08 2.98 -9.09
C ARG A 132 -3.61 1.58 -8.82
N TYR A 133 -4.13 1.08 -7.71
CA TYR A 133 -4.27 -0.32 -7.41
C TYR A 133 -5.77 -0.66 -7.15
N SER A 134 -6.28 -1.76 -7.70
CA SER A 134 -7.69 -2.15 -7.54
C SER A 134 -7.89 -3.06 -6.33
N THR A 135 -8.56 -2.57 -5.31
CA THR A 135 -8.89 -3.34 -4.11
C THR A 135 -10.23 -4.09 -4.21
N THR A 136 -11.11 -3.68 -5.11
CA THR A 136 -12.49 -4.19 -5.19
C THR A 136 -12.80 -5.00 -6.44
N GLY A 137 -11.78 -5.44 -7.21
CA GLY A 137 -11.96 -6.21 -8.43
C GLY A 137 -12.59 -5.46 -9.63
N ARG A 138 -12.94 -4.18 -9.45
CA ARG A 138 -13.48 -3.34 -10.52
C ARG A 138 -12.35 -2.70 -11.30
N SER A 139 -12.16 -3.11 -12.55
CA SER A 139 -11.14 -2.61 -13.47
C SER A 139 -11.72 -1.68 -14.53
N GLY A 140 -10.86 -0.94 -15.23
CA GLY A 140 -11.24 -0.08 -16.34
C GLY A 140 -11.00 1.40 -16.08
N LEU A 141 -10.96 2.20 -17.16
CA LEU A 141 -10.68 3.64 -17.14
C LEU A 141 -11.64 4.43 -16.24
N ASP A 142 -12.85 3.93 -16.08
CA ASP A 142 -13.89 4.54 -15.25
C ASP A 142 -13.55 4.58 -13.76
N TYR A 143 -12.57 3.79 -13.32
CA TYR A 143 -12.14 3.71 -11.93
C TYR A 143 -10.74 4.31 -11.69
N ILE A 144 -10.10 4.86 -12.73
CA ILE A 144 -8.81 5.54 -12.60
C ILE A 144 -9.01 6.97 -12.10
N HIS A 145 -8.34 7.31 -10.99
CA HIS A 145 -8.29 8.67 -10.49
C HIS A 145 -7.33 9.54 -11.34
N PRO A 146 -7.43 10.89 -11.28
CA PRO A 146 -8.41 11.70 -10.55
C PRO A 146 -9.80 11.66 -11.16
N PHE A 147 -10.82 11.67 -10.30
CA PHE A 147 -12.19 11.96 -10.72
C PHE A 147 -12.41 13.47 -10.79
N LEU A 148 -13.17 13.91 -11.79
CA LEU A 148 -13.39 15.32 -12.07
C LEU A 148 -14.88 15.62 -12.12
N ARG A 149 -15.31 16.58 -11.28
CA ARG A 149 -16.61 17.22 -11.29
C ARG A 149 -16.50 18.56 -11.99
N ARG A 150 -17.31 18.78 -13.04
CA ARG A 150 -17.33 20.03 -13.82
C ARG A 150 -18.60 20.84 -13.55
N ASN A 151 -18.42 22.15 -13.52
CA ASN A 151 -19.47 23.13 -13.37
C ASN A 151 -19.12 24.39 -14.19
N ASN A 152 -20.11 25.24 -14.52
CA ASN A 152 -19.89 26.51 -15.20
C ASN A 152 -19.14 27.54 -14.33
N TYR A 153 -19.33 27.47 -13.01
CA TYR A 153 -18.54 28.27 -12.08
C TYR A 153 -17.20 27.57 -11.83
N ARG A 154 -16.10 28.25 -12.13
CA ARG A 154 -14.73 27.72 -11.94
C ARG A 154 -14.52 27.24 -10.50
N ALA A 155 -14.95 28.03 -9.53
CA ALA A 155 -14.89 27.72 -8.10
C ALA A 155 -15.62 26.43 -7.67
N LYS A 156 -16.59 25.96 -8.45
CA LYS A 156 -17.35 24.73 -8.19
C LYS A 156 -16.76 23.49 -8.87
N ASN A 157 -15.70 23.64 -9.68
CA ASN A 157 -15.00 22.50 -10.26
C ASN A 157 -14.06 21.89 -9.23
N LEU A 158 -14.03 20.55 -9.19
CA LEU A 158 -13.26 19.80 -8.23
C LEU A 158 -12.72 18.52 -8.87
N ALA A 159 -11.41 18.27 -8.75
CA ALA A 159 -10.82 16.98 -9.00
C ALA A 159 -10.34 16.36 -7.70
N VAL A 160 -10.57 15.06 -7.52
CA VAL A 160 -10.22 14.29 -6.31
C VAL A 160 -9.51 13.01 -6.68
N CYS A 161 -8.46 12.69 -5.96
CA CYS A 161 -7.85 11.37 -5.92
C CYS A 161 -7.49 10.99 -4.48
N GLY A 162 -7.14 9.74 -4.24
CA GLY A 162 -6.69 9.35 -2.90
C GLY A 162 -6.19 7.93 -2.83
N ASN A 163 -5.40 7.67 -1.80
CA ASN A 163 -5.09 6.35 -1.29
C ASN A 163 -6.01 6.10 -0.10
N PHE A 164 -7.10 5.37 -0.30
CA PHE A 164 -8.08 5.17 0.75
C PHE A 164 -9.02 4.00 0.48
N ASN A 165 -9.58 3.48 1.57
CA ASN A 165 -10.78 2.67 1.57
C ASN A 165 -11.62 3.04 2.79
N LEU A 166 -12.91 3.32 2.55
CA LEU A 166 -13.86 3.61 3.60
C LEU A 166 -14.69 2.37 3.93
N THR A 167 -14.70 1.99 5.19
CA THR A 167 -15.44 0.82 5.67
C THR A 167 -16.96 1.06 5.69
N ASN A 168 -17.38 2.33 5.58
CA ASN A 168 -18.78 2.75 5.68
C ASN A 168 -19.28 3.50 4.45
N ILE A 169 -18.78 3.19 3.28
CA ILE A 169 -19.15 3.90 2.04
C ILE A 169 -20.65 3.82 1.73
N ASP A 170 -21.32 2.71 2.10
CA ASP A 170 -22.77 2.53 1.95
C ASP A 170 -23.57 3.56 2.77
N GLU A 171 -23.09 3.87 3.98
CA GLU A 171 -23.70 4.86 4.86
C GLU A 171 -23.53 6.28 4.30
N VAL A 172 -22.33 6.58 3.77
CA VAL A 172 -22.07 7.86 3.09
C VAL A 172 -22.95 8.00 1.85
N PHE A 173 -23.06 6.95 1.04
CA PHE A 173 -23.92 6.92 -0.14
C PHE A 173 -25.40 7.17 0.24
N THR A 174 -25.90 6.44 1.23
CA THR A 174 -27.27 6.59 1.72
C THR A 174 -27.55 8.02 2.19
N LYS A 175 -26.60 8.63 2.88
CA LYS A 175 -26.74 10.00 3.37
C LYS A 175 -26.81 11.01 2.24
N ILE A 176 -25.87 10.98 1.28
CA ILE A 176 -25.87 11.95 0.17
C ILE A 176 -27.12 11.80 -0.71
N THR A 177 -27.62 10.58 -0.90
CA THR A 177 -28.89 10.37 -1.63
C THR A 177 -30.10 10.88 -0.86
N SER A 178 -30.13 10.74 0.48
CA SER A 178 -31.19 11.33 1.31
C SER A 178 -31.14 12.87 1.33
N GLU A 179 -29.98 13.47 1.07
CA GLU A 179 -29.82 14.92 0.87
C GLU A 179 -30.20 15.39 -0.55
N GLY A 180 -30.77 14.49 -1.39
CA GLY A 180 -31.25 14.79 -2.75
C GLY A 180 -30.18 14.68 -3.84
N GLN A 181 -29.00 14.16 -3.55
CA GLN A 181 -27.98 13.94 -4.56
C GLN A 181 -28.21 12.62 -5.31
N HIS A 182 -27.73 12.55 -6.53
CA HIS A 182 -27.86 11.36 -7.38
C HIS A 182 -26.50 10.99 -8.00
N PRO A 183 -25.61 10.32 -7.23
CA PRO A 183 -24.34 9.85 -7.76
C PRO A 183 -24.55 8.90 -8.95
N ARG A 184 -23.83 9.14 -10.04
CA ARG A 184 -24.00 8.38 -11.29
C ARG A 184 -23.33 7.01 -11.24
N LYS A 185 -22.38 6.82 -10.31
CA LYS A 185 -21.61 5.59 -10.15
C LYS A 185 -21.48 5.24 -8.67
N TYR A 186 -21.57 3.97 -8.38
CA TYR A 186 -21.29 3.44 -7.06
C TYR A 186 -19.80 3.06 -6.98
N ALA A 187 -18.96 4.04 -6.63
CA ALA A 187 -17.52 3.90 -6.41
C ALA A 187 -17.10 4.90 -5.33
N ASP A 188 -16.26 4.48 -4.41
CA ASP A 188 -15.86 5.25 -3.22
C ASP A 188 -15.45 6.68 -3.56
N THR A 189 -14.48 6.83 -4.46
CA THR A 189 -13.97 8.15 -4.83
C THR A 189 -15.04 9.00 -5.51
N TYR A 190 -15.96 8.39 -6.26
CA TYR A 190 -17.03 9.13 -6.90
C TYR A 190 -18.05 9.64 -5.88
N ILE A 191 -18.37 8.82 -4.88
CA ILE A 191 -19.27 9.19 -3.77
C ILE A 191 -18.65 10.33 -2.95
N ILE A 192 -17.35 10.24 -2.63
CA ILE A 192 -16.61 11.30 -1.93
C ILE A 192 -16.54 12.58 -2.76
N LEU A 193 -16.28 12.48 -4.07
CA LEU A 193 -16.28 13.64 -4.97
C LEU A 193 -17.63 14.37 -4.96
N GLU A 194 -18.75 13.64 -5.04
CA GLU A 194 -20.08 14.24 -5.04
C GLU A 194 -20.43 14.85 -3.67
N GLN A 195 -20.08 14.18 -2.57
CA GLN A 195 -20.27 14.72 -1.23
C GLN A 195 -19.50 16.04 -1.04
N MET A 196 -18.21 16.04 -1.36
CA MET A 196 -17.37 17.23 -1.23
C MET A 196 -17.80 18.33 -2.22
N GLY A 197 -18.16 17.95 -3.44
CA GLY A 197 -18.67 18.86 -4.46
C GLY A 197 -19.94 19.58 -4.01
N HIS A 198 -20.84 18.87 -3.34
CA HIS A 198 -22.04 19.46 -2.76
C HIS A 198 -21.71 20.47 -1.63
N ARG A 199 -20.75 20.15 -0.76
CA ARG A 199 -20.30 21.11 0.28
C ARG A 199 -19.61 22.34 -0.34
N LEU A 200 -18.83 22.14 -1.39
CA LEU A 200 -18.21 23.23 -2.15
C LEU A 200 -19.26 24.12 -2.83
N ASP A 201 -20.31 23.54 -3.42
CA ASP A 201 -21.43 24.31 -3.99
C ASP A 201 -22.09 25.22 -2.96
N ARG A 202 -22.37 24.69 -1.77
CA ARG A 202 -22.96 25.47 -0.67
C ARG A 202 -22.05 26.59 -0.18
N GLU A 203 -20.74 26.35 -0.10
CA GLU A 203 -19.76 27.35 0.27
C GLU A 203 -19.72 28.49 -0.77
N VAL A 204 -19.68 28.16 -2.05
CA VAL A 204 -19.72 29.15 -3.14
C VAL A 204 -21.03 29.94 -3.14
N GLU A 205 -22.17 29.30 -2.87
CA GLU A 205 -23.49 29.97 -2.79
C GLU A 205 -23.59 30.90 -1.57
N ARG A 206 -22.99 30.52 -0.46
CA ARG A 206 -22.88 31.39 0.73
C ARG A 206 -22.08 32.65 0.38
N LEU A 207 -20.89 32.48 -0.17
CA LEU A 207 -20.01 33.57 -0.58
C LEU A 207 -20.65 34.45 -1.68
N TYR A 208 -21.37 33.85 -2.63
CA TYR A 208 -22.09 34.60 -3.65
C TYR A 208 -23.08 35.61 -3.02
N LYS A 209 -23.88 35.18 -2.01
CA LYS A 209 -24.80 36.06 -1.31
C LYS A 209 -24.08 37.16 -0.55
N GLU A 210 -22.99 36.85 0.16
CA GLU A 210 -22.17 37.80 0.92
C GLU A 210 -21.56 38.84 0.00
N CYS A 211 -20.84 38.44 -1.04
CA CYS A 211 -20.20 39.34 -1.99
C CYS A 211 -21.24 40.23 -2.75
N ARG A 212 -22.42 39.67 -3.08
CA ARG A 212 -23.51 40.46 -3.67
C ARG A 212 -24.00 41.54 -2.70
N ASN A 213 -24.13 41.24 -1.44
CA ASN A 213 -24.55 42.20 -0.40
C ASN A 213 -23.49 43.28 -0.18
N GLU A 214 -22.21 42.97 -0.39
CA GLU A 214 -21.09 43.90 -0.37
C GLU A 214 -21.01 44.78 -1.65
N GLY A 215 -21.85 44.51 -2.68
CA GLY A 215 -21.93 45.30 -3.90
C GLY A 215 -21.14 44.79 -5.10
N TRP A 216 -20.40 43.66 -4.94
CA TRP A 216 -19.61 43.08 -6.05
C TRP A 216 -20.47 42.54 -7.18
N GLN A 217 -20.01 42.65 -8.43
CA GLN A 217 -20.74 42.24 -9.63
C GLN A 217 -19.78 41.65 -10.70
N GLY A 218 -20.36 40.87 -11.63
CA GLY A 218 -19.63 40.34 -12.80
C GLY A 218 -18.41 39.52 -12.45
N LEU A 219 -17.31 39.75 -13.13
CA LEU A 219 -16.04 39.03 -12.93
C LEU A 219 -15.38 39.35 -11.59
N GLU A 220 -15.56 40.58 -11.07
CA GLU A 220 -15.05 40.93 -9.73
C GLU A 220 -15.73 40.11 -8.62
N LEU A 221 -17.02 39.89 -8.74
CA LEU A 221 -17.75 38.99 -7.82
C LEU A 221 -17.17 37.59 -7.85
N THR A 222 -16.87 37.05 -9.04
CA THR A 222 -16.26 35.72 -9.18
C THR A 222 -14.88 35.68 -8.54
N SER A 223 -14.06 36.71 -8.75
CA SER A 223 -12.73 36.81 -8.14
C SER A 223 -12.82 36.83 -6.61
N GLN A 224 -13.75 37.61 -6.05
CA GLN A 224 -13.95 37.69 -4.59
C GLN A 224 -14.41 36.35 -4.00
N ILE A 225 -15.26 35.59 -4.70
CA ILE A 225 -15.66 34.25 -4.28
C ILE A 225 -14.44 33.31 -4.27
N GLU A 226 -13.65 33.29 -5.35
CA GLU A 226 -12.47 32.44 -5.49
C GLU A 226 -11.39 32.71 -4.43
N GLU A 227 -11.23 33.97 -4.02
CA GLU A 227 -10.28 34.36 -2.96
C GLU A 227 -10.73 33.97 -1.54
N ARG A 228 -12.06 33.83 -1.32
CA ARG A 228 -12.65 33.63 0.00
C ARG A 228 -13.14 32.20 0.25
N ILE A 229 -12.97 31.26 -0.69
CA ILE A 229 -13.37 29.87 -0.51
C ILE A 229 -12.71 29.28 0.74
N ASN A 230 -13.53 28.71 1.61
CA ASN A 230 -13.06 28.05 2.83
C ASN A 230 -13.05 26.51 2.65
N ILE A 231 -11.94 25.98 2.12
CA ILE A 231 -11.73 24.53 1.94
C ILE A 231 -11.74 23.79 3.29
N GLU A 232 -11.27 24.42 4.37
CA GLU A 232 -11.35 23.82 5.70
C GLU A 232 -12.77 23.51 6.11
N ASN A 233 -13.71 24.44 5.89
CA ASN A 233 -15.13 24.22 6.16
C ASN A 233 -15.71 23.08 5.30
N VAL A 234 -15.30 22.98 4.04
CA VAL A 234 -15.71 21.87 3.14
C VAL A 234 -15.24 20.52 3.72
N LEU A 235 -14.01 20.44 4.18
CA LEU A 235 -13.44 19.24 4.79
C LEU A 235 -14.11 18.91 6.13
N GLN A 236 -14.25 19.88 7.04
CA GLN A 236 -14.88 19.72 8.36
C GLN A 236 -16.34 19.29 8.28
N THR A 237 -17.05 19.62 7.20
CA THR A 237 -18.46 19.21 6.99
C THR A 237 -18.59 17.90 6.23
N SER A 238 -17.53 17.39 5.60
CA SER A 238 -17.53 16.13 4.84
C SER A 238 -16.92 14.97 5.64
N SER A 239 -15.71 15.15 6.16
CA SER A 239 -14.86 14.07 6.68
C SER A 239 -15.28 13.45 8.02
N PRO A 240 -16.03 14.09 8.93
CA PRO A 240 -16.45 13.46 10.19
C PRO A 240 -17.27 12.17 10.03
N GLN A 241 -17.79 11.94 8.83
CA GLN A 241 -18.58 10.75 8.51
C GLN A 241 -17.74 9.61 7.95
N TRP A 242 -16.48 9.84 7.62
CA TRP A 242 -15.62 8.86 6.99
C TRP A 242 -15.00 7.94 8.04
N ASP A 243 -15.28 6.66 7.91
CA ASP A 243 -14.67 5.59 8.71
C ASP A 243 -13.73 4.78 7.81
N GLY A 244 -12.45 4.71 8.15
CA GLY A 244 -11.46 3.99 7.36
C GLY A 244 -10.07 4.62 7.38
N GLY A 245 -9.17 4.05 6.57
CA GLY A 245 -7.83 4.60 6.34
C GLY A 245 -7.80 5.42 5.05
N TYR A 246 -7.36 6.68 5.11
CA TYR A 246 -7.37 7.53 3.93
C TYR A 246 -6.32 8.66 3.92
N VAL A 247 -5.82 8.93 2.73
CA VAL A 247 -5.26 10.22 2.31
C VAL A 247 -6.01 10.64 1.05
N ILE A 248 -6.81 11.70 1.16
CA ILE A 248 -7.61 12.24 0.05
C ILE A 248 -7.07 13.59 -0.36
N CYS A 249 -6.70 13.70 -1.64
CA CYS A 249 -6.19 14.91 -2.27
C CYS A 249 -7.24 15.52 -3.19
N GLY A 250 -7.31 16.86 -3.23
CA GLY A 250 -8.22 17.56 -4.12
C GLY A 250 -7.63 18.87 -4.64
N ILE A 251 -8.05 19.23 -5.85
CA ILE A 251 -7.76 20.52 -6.49
C ILE A 251 -9.04 21.14 -7.03
N THR A 252 -9.24 22.41 -6.75
CA THR A 252 -10.40 23.16 -7.25
C THR A 252 -10.08 23.87 -8.57
N GLY A 253 -11.09 24.22 -9.34
CA GLY A 253 -10.89 25.01 -10.55
C GLY A 253 -10.42 26.44 -10.27
N SER A 254 -10.65 26.99 -9.06
CA SER A 254 -10.11 28.27 -8.59
C SER A 254 -8.62 28.23 -8.26
N GLY A 255 -8.05 27.04 -8.05
CA GLY A 255 -6.62 26.86 -7.76
C GLY A 255 -6.31 26.56 -6.30
N ASP A 256 -7.32 26.35 -5.45
CA ASP A 256 -7.10 25.81 -4.13
C ASP A 256 -6.77 24.33 -4.22
N SER A 257 -5.94 23.85 -3.31
CA SER A 257 -5.58 22.45 -3.21
C SER A 257 -5.49 21.99 -1.77
N PHE A 258 -5.73 20.71 -1.55
CA PHE A 258 -5.68 20.13 -0.21
C PHE A 258 -5.29 18.66 -0.25
N ALA A 259 -4.79 18.19 0.89
CA ALA A 259 -4.71 16.77 1.22
C ALA A 259 -5.14 16.59 2.67
N VAL A 260 -6.03 15.64 2.96
CA VAL A 260 -6.51 15.32 4.30
C VAL A 260 -6.19 13.87 4.63
N ARG A 261 -5.69 13.64 5.86
CA ARG A 261 -5.32 12.31 6.38
C ARG A 261 -6.34 11.82 7.40
N ASP A 262 -6.52 10.50 7.46
CA ASP A 262 -7.39 9.86 8.44
C ASP A 262 -6.97 10.12 9.90
N PRO A 263 -7.93 10.08 10.87
CA PRO A 263 -7.66 10.43 12.26
C PRO A 263 -6.76 9.45 13.03
N TRP A 264 -6.61 8.22 12.54
CA TRP A 264 -5.74 7.19 13.15
C TRP A 264 -4.35 7.15 12.51
N GLY A 265 -4.15 7.90 11.39
CA GLY A 265 -2.89 7.89 10.66
C GLY A 265 -2.58 6.56 9.98
N ILE A 266 -3.62 5.80 9.59
CA ILE A 266 -3.48 4.51 8.93
C ILE A 266 -2.66 4.64 7.66
N ARG A 267 -3.00 5.66 6.82
CA ARG A 267 -2.30 5.94 5.57
C ARG A 267 -1.23 6.99 5.75
N THR A 268 -0.18 6.91 4.92
CA THR A 268 0.96 7.82 4.95
C THR A 268 0.83 8.94 3.94
N ALA A 269 1.21 10.16 4.32
CA ALA A 269 1.36 11.30 3.43
C ALA A 269 2.49 12.19 3.93
N PHE A 270 3.38 12.56 3.02
CA PHE A 270 4.54 13.41 3.30
C PHE A 270 4.51 14.63 2.42
N TYR A 271 4.99 15.76 2.91
CA TYR A 271 5.07 17.00 2.15
C TYR A 271 6.39 17.74 2.37
N TYR A 272 6.73 18.53 1.39
CA TYR A 272 7.86 19.48 1.39
C TYR A 272 7.40 20.80 0.80
N MET A 273 7.89 21.90 1.33
CA MET A 273 7.62 23.23 0.79
C MET A 273 8.85 24.13 0.97
N ASP A 274 9.16 24.89 -0.07
CA ASP A 274 10.10 26.00 -0.07
C ASP A 274 9.45 27.26 -0.69
N ASP A 275 10.25 28.23 -1.13
CA ASP A 275 9.75 29.47 -1.76
C ASP A 275 9.38 29.28 -3.24
N GLU A 276 9.64 28.12 -3.84
CA GLU A 276 9.37 27.82 -5.24
C GLU A 276 8.27 26.77 -5.43
N VAL A 277 8.21 25.77 -4.57
CA VAL A 277 7.31 24.62 -4.76
C VAL A 277 6.79 24.05 -3.45
N MET A 278 5.56 23.59 -3.48
CA MET A 278 5.04 22.62 -2.51
C MET A 278 4.81 21.29 -3.19
N VAL A 279 5.25 20.20 -2.56
CA VAL A 279 5.10 18.84 -3.04
C VAL A 279 4.52 17.95 -1.95
N LEU A 280 3.62 17.04 -2.34
CA LEU A 280 3.09 15.98 -1.46
C LEU A 280 3.21 14.65 -2.18
N ALA A 281 3.54 13.59 -1.43
CA ALA A 281 3.57 12.22 -1.92
C ALA A 281 3.22 11.21 -0.81
N SER A 282 2.84 10.00 -1.19
CA SER A 282 2.58 8.92 -0.23
C SER A 282 3.83 8.43 0.50
N GLU A 283 5.02 8.62 -0.08
CA GLU A 283 6.28 8.13 0.46
C GLU A 283 7.34 9.23 0.57
N ARG A 284 8.01 9.30 1.72
CA ARG A 284 9.07 10.28 2.02
C ARG A 284 10.27 10.22 1.06
N PRO A 285 10.84 9.03 0.76
CA PRO A 285 12.02 8.93 -0.10
C PRO A 285 11.73 9.34 -1.56
N VAL A 286 10.47 9.33 -1.96
CA VAL A 286 10.05 9.79 -3.30
C VAL A 286 10.28 11.30 -3.44
N ILE A 287 9.88 12.09 -2.43
CA ILE A 287 10.11 13.54 -2.40
C ILE A 287 11.61 13.83 -2.33
N GLN A 288 12.32 13.15 -1.42
CA GLN A 288 13.76 13.29 -1.25
C GLN A 288 14.51 13.10 -2.57
N THR A 289 14.19 12.03 -3.30
CA THR A 289 14.87 11.71 -4.57
C THR A 289 14.45 12.65 -5.70
N ALA A 290 13.15 13.01 -5.81
CA ALA A 290 12.65 13.82 -6.91
C ALA A 290 13.13 15.28 -6.83
N LEU A 291 13.30 15.80 -5.62
CA LEU A 291 13.71 17.19 -5.38
C LEU A 291 15.19 17.33 -4.97
N ASN A 292 15.84 16.22 -4.59
CA ASN A 292 17.19 16.20 -4.03
C ASN A 292 17.31 17.08 -2.77
N VAL A 293 16.41 16.89 -1.82
CA VAL A 293 16.33 17.64 -0.57
C VAL A 293 16.71 16.77 0.63
N PRO A 294 17.21 17.36 1.74
CA PRO A 294 17.48 16.63 2.98
C PRO A 294 16.19 16.02 3.56
N ILE A 295 16.32 14.83 4.13
CA ILE A 295 15.18 14.09 4.70
C ILE A 295 14.49 14.87 5.84
N GLU A 296 15.24 15.66 6.58
CA GLU A 296 14.79 16.46 7.71
C GLU A 296 13.85 17.60 7.31
N THR A 297 13.84 17.98 6.03
CA THR A 297 12.95 19.02 5.48
C THR A 297 11.61 18.49 4.99
N ILE A 298 11.44 17.17 5.01
CA ILE A 298 10.21 16.50 4.58
C ILE A 298 9.39 16.15 5.82
N HIS A 299 8.16 16.64 5.85
CA HIS A 299 7.27 16.50 6.99
C HIS A 299 6.18 15.47 6.71
N GLU A 300 5.77 14.74 7.74
CA GLU A 300 4.62 13.86 7.68
C GLU A 300 3.36 14.62 8.08
N LEU A 301 2.30 14.51 7.26
CA LEU A 301 0.98 15.05 7.58
C LEU A 301 0.41 14.31 8.79
N GLN A 302 -0.01 15.02 9.83
CA GLN A 302 -0.44 14.41 11.07
C GLN A 302 -1.85 13.78 10.97
N PRO A 303 -2.19 12.81 11.84
CA PRO A 303 -3.52 12.19 11.85
C PRO A 303 -4.66 13.20 12.05
N GLY A 304 -5.67 13.12 11.20
CA GLY A 304 -6.82 14.02 11.20
C GLY A 304 -6.55 15.43 10.69
N GLU A 305 -5.32 15.70 10.26
CA GLU A 305 -4.88 17.00 9.75
C GLU A 305 -5.08 17.09 8.23
N ALA A 306 -5.27 18.31 7.74
CA ALA A 306 -5.17 18.63 6.33
C ALA A 306 -4.12 19.71 6.07
N ILE A 307 -3.40 19.55 4.96
CA ILE A 307 -2.65 20.62 4.32
C ILE A 307 -3.55 21.29 3.28
N ILE A 308 -3.67 22.61 3.35
CA ILE A 308 -4.51 23.41 2.48
C ILE A 308 -3.66 24.54 1.91
N LEU A 309 -3.65 24.65 0.58
CA LEU A 309 -3.05 25.79 -0.12
C LEU A 309 -4.17 26.54 -0.83
N ASP A 310 -4.23 27.84 -0.58
CA ASP A 310 -5.12 28.73 -1.31
C ASP A 310 -4.58 29.03 -2.72
N ARG A 311 -5.38 29.74 -3.51
CA ARG A 311 -5.01 30.14 -4.87
C ARG A 311 -3.68 30.91 -4.90
N SER A 312 -3.36 31.71 -3.88
CA SER A 312 -2.10 32.48 -3.81
C SER A 312 -0.87 31.60 -3.53
N GLY A 313 -1.06 30.33 -3.16
CA GLY A 313 -0.02 29.40 -2.73
C GLY A 313 0.32 29.49 -1.24
N LYS A 314 -0.44 30.26 -0.47
CA LYS A 314 -0.29 30.28 0.99
C LYS A 314 -0.77 28.96 1.59
N MET A 315 0.15 28.27 2.24
CA MET A 315 -0.10 27.00 2.92
C MET A 315 -0.59 27.23 4.36
N ARG A 316 -1.51 26.38 4.80
CA ARG A 316 -1.88 26.21 6.20
C ARG A 316 -2.13 24.74 6.52
N LEU A 317 -1.82 24.36 7.74
CA LEU A 317 -2.20 23.08 8.33
C LEU A 317 -3.43 23.30 9.20
N ALA A 318 -4.41 22.42 9.09
CA ALA A 318 -5.66 22.52 9.84
C ALA A 318 -6.05 21.15 10.40
N GLN A 319 -6.38 21.09 11.70
CA GLN A 319 -6.95 19.89 12.30
C GLN A 319 -8.42 19.78 11.87
N ILE A 320 -8.71 18.85 10.97
CA ILE A 320 -10.05 18.64 10.40
C ILE A 320 -10.88 17.70 11.27
N ASN A 321 -10.30 16.57 11.65
CA ASN A 321 -10.90 15.61 12.55
C ASN A 321 -10.06 15.49 13.84
N PRO A 322 -10.68 15.27 15.02
CA PRO A 322 -9.93 15.01 16.23
C PRO A 322 -9.00 13.83 16.05
N ARG A 323 -7.73 14.01 16.42
CA ARG A 323 -6.73 12.94 16.41
C ARG A 323 -7.20 11.79 17.31
N LYS A 324 -7.08 10.57 16.80
CA LYS A 324 -7.32 9.32 17.53
C LYS A 324 -6.00 8.67 17.94
N ASP A 325 -6.07 7.53 18.61
CA ASP A 325 -4.90 6.71 18.90
C ASP A 325 -4.20 6.34 17.60
N LEU A 326 -2.90 6.57 17.55
CA LEU A 326 -2.10 6.34 16.37
C LEU A 326 -2.07 4.84 16.01
N ARG A 327 -2.45 4.50 14.79
CA ARG A 327 -2.47 3.14 14.25
C ARG A 327 -1.96 3.10 12.80
N PRO A 328 -0.74 3.60 12.53
CA PRO A 328 -0.20 3.54 11.18
C PRO A 328 0.07 2.09 10.78
N CYS A 329 -0.23 1.78 9.54
CA CYS A 329 -0.14 0.44 8.95
C CYS A 329 1.27 -0.13 9.06
N SER A 330 1.43 -1.28 9.73
CA SER A 330 2.73 -1.97 9.84
C SER A 330 3.19 -2.61 8.53
N PHE A 331 2.28 -2.99 7.62
CA PHE A 331 2.65 -3.47 6.28
C PHE A 331 3.35 -2.41 5.44
N GLU A 332 3.13 -1.12 5.70
CA GLU A 332 3.93 -0.05 5.09
C GLU A 332 5.43 -0.24 5.36
N ARG A 333 5.76 -0.72 6.54
CA ARG A 333 7.16 -0.93 6.96
C ARG A 333 7.70 -2.26 6.45
N ILE A 334 6.90 -3.32 6.54
CA ILE A 334 7.28 -4.67 6.13
C ILE A 334 7.43 -4.76 4.61
N TYR A 335 6.44 -4.21 3.85
CA TYR A 335 6.29 -4.54 2.45
C TYR A 335 6.07 -3.34 1.51
N PHE A 336 5.04 -2.48 1.74
CA PHE A 336 4.55 -1.54 0.73
C PHE A 336 5.50 -0.39 0.41
N SER A 337 6.01 0.28 1.44
CA SER A 337 6.89 1.42 1.25
C SER A 337 8.27 1.02 0.75
N ARG A 338 8.92 1.92 0.04
CA ARG A 338 10.25 1.68 -0.52
C ARG A 338 11.29 1.45 0.56
N GLY A 339 12.07 0.37 0.42
CA GLY A 339 13.18 0.05 1.32
C GLY A 339 14.37 1.03 1.26
N GLY A 340 14.33 2.02 0.36
CA GLY A 340 15.32 3.10 0.31
C GLY A 340 15.09 4.24 1.30
N ASP A 341 14.01 4.21 2.09
CA ASP A 341 13.84 5.10 3.24
C ASP A 341 14.77 4.67 4.38
N ARG A 342 15.47 5.62 5.02
CA ARG A 342 16.43 5.35 6.09
C ARG A 342 15.83 4.55 7.25
N ASP A 343 14.64 4.94 7.70
CA ASP A 343 14.03 4.34 8.88
C ASP A 343 13.44 2.96 8.53
N ILE A 344 12.78 2.83 7.36
CA ILE A 344 12.28 1.55 6.85
C ILE A 344 13.41 0.55 6.63
N TYR A 345 14.54 0.99 6.08
CA TYR A 345 15.71 0.16 5.89
C TYR A 345 16.19 -0.45 7.20
N ASN A 346 16.35 0.39 8.24
CA ASN A 346 16.77 -0.05 9.56
C ASN A 346 15.73 -0.95 10.24
N GLU A 347 14.44 -0.65 10.10
CA GLU A 347 13.36 -1.47 10.64
C GLU A 347 13.32 -2.86 10.00
N ARG A 348 13.43 -2.95 8.67
CA ARG A 348 13.51 -4.25 7.98
C ARG A 348 14.74 -5.05 8.39
N LYS A 349 15.87 -4.41 8.65
CA LYS A 349 17.05 -5.10 9.22
C LYS A 349 16.74 -5.65 10.60
N ARG A 350 16.13 -4.85 11.51
CA ARG A 350 15.71 -5.34 12.83
C ARG A 350 14.74 -6.51 12.76
N LEU A 351 13.77 -6.49 11.81
CA LEU A 351 12.90 -7.64 11.58
C LEU A 351 13.67 -8.92 11.29
N GLY A 352 14.73 -8.85 10.47
CA GLY A 352 15.59 -10.00 10.21
C GLY A 352 16.43 -10.42 11.42
N GLN A 353 16.96 -9.47 12.18
CA GLN A 353 17.72 -9.74 13.41
C GLN A 353 16.89 -10.41 14.49
N ASN A 354 15.65 -9.97 14.69
CA ASN A 354 14.76 -10.51 15.73
C ASN A 354 14.36 -11.99 15.49
N LEU A 355 14.57 -12.50 14.29
CA LEU A 355 14.28 -13.90 13.92
C LEU A 355 15.44 -14.88 14.25
N ILE A 356 16.63 -14.38 14.59
CA ILE A 356 17.82 -15.22 14.78
C ILE A 356 17.62 -16.34 15.80
N PRO A 357 17.05 -16.12 17.00
CA PRO A 357 16.86 -17.21 17.98
C PRO A 357 16.01 -18.36 17.42
N SER A 358 14.92 -18.05 16.73
CA SER A 358 14.03 -19.05 16.15
C SER A 358 14.68 -19.78 14.96
N ILE A 359 15.47 -19.08 14.15
CA ILE A 359 16.22 -19.68 13.04
C ILE A 359 17.26 -20.67 13.57
N LEU A 360 18.08 -20.27 14.56
CA LEU A 360 19.10 -21.13 15.16
C LEU A 360 18.50 -22.39 15.76
N GLN A 361 17.35 -22.27 16.45
CA GLN A 361 16.62 -23.42 16.98
C GLN A 361 16.11 -24.35 15.85
N ALA A 362 15.64 -23.79 14.73
CA ALA A 362 15.09 -24.58 13.62
C ALA A 362 16.16 -25.38 12.88
N ILE A 363 17.39 -24.88 12.83
CA ILE A 363 18.55 -25.57 12.23
C ILE A 363 19.37 -26.38 13.25
N ASP A 364 18.86 -26.56 14.46
CA ASP A 364 19.55 -27.27 15.53
C ASP A 364 20.95 -26.71 15.84
N TYR A 365 21.14 -25.38 15.68
CA TYR A 365 22.39 -24.63 15.82
C TYR A 365 23.50 -25.04 14.85
N ASP A 366 23.19 -25.80 13.79
CA ASP A 366 24.12 -26.27 12.78
C ASP A 366 24.40 -25.20 11.71
N ILE A 367 25.21 -24.18 12.04
CA ILE A 367 25.58 -23.10 11.12
C ILE A 367 26.51 -23.59 10.00
N GLU A 368 27.36 -24.54 10.28
CA GLU A 368 28.38 -25.00 9.33
C GLU A 368 27.74 -25.69 8.10
N HIS A 369 26.62 -26.40 8.31
CA HIS A 369 25.87 -27.06 7.26
C HIS A 369 24.56 -26.34 6.97
N THR A 370 24.56 -25.00 6.99
CA THR A 370 23.39 -24.20 6.66
C THR A 370 23.73 -23.11 5.65
N VAL A 371 22.91 -23.01 4.60
CA VAL A 371 22.94 -21.94 3.61
C VAL A 371 21.77 -21.00 3.87
N PHE A 372 22.03 -19.70 3.90
CA PHE A 372 21.05 -18.66 4.13
C PHE A 372 20.78 -17.88 2.83
N SER A 373 19.52 -17.61 2.53
CA SER A 373 19.07 -16.93 1.32
C SER A 373 17.79 -16.13 1.54
N TYR A 374 17.27 -15.50 0.50
CA TYR A 374 16.04 -14.72 0.55
C TYR A 374 15.24 -14.88 -0.74
N ILE A 375 13.94 -14.57 -0.65
CA ILE A 375 13.05 -14.46 -1.81
C ILE A 375 13.12 -13.01 -2.35
N PRO A 376 13.58 -12.82 -3.60
CA PRO A 376 13.62 -11.47 -4.18
C PRO A 376 12.21 -10.89 -4.39
N ASN A 377 11.98 -9.54 -4.19
CA ASN A 377 13.01 -8.52 -3.91
C ASN A 377 12.86 -7.91 -2.50
N THR A 378 11.64 -7.89 -1.91
CA THR A 378 11.31 -7.11 -0.72
C THR A 378 12.03 -7.62 0.54
N ALA A 379 12.22 -8.94 0.64
CA ALA A 379 12.89 -9.59 1.76
C ALA A 379 14.41 -9.32 1.85
N GLU A 380 15.03 -8.74 0.82
CA GLU A 380 16.49 -8.54 0.76
C GLU A 380 17.03 -7.76 1.95
N VAL A 381 16.35 -6.69 2.38
CA VAL A 381 16.83 -5.88 3.51
C VAL A 381 16.70 -6.62 4.85
N ALA A 382 15.64 -7.40 5.04
CA ALA A 382 15.50 -8.27 6.21
C ALA A 382 16.57 -9.38 6.22
N PHE A 383 16.93 -9.90 5.06
CA PHE A 383 18.04 -10.85 4.91
C PHE A 383 19.39 -10.24 5.36
N TYR A 384 19.69 -8.98 5.02
CA TYR A 384 20.93 -8.34 5.53
C TYR A 384 20.90 -8.22 7.05
N GLY A 385 19.77 -7.92 7.66
CA GLY A 385 19.63 -7.93 9.11
C GLY A 385 19.82 -9.32 9.72
N MET A 386 19.25 -10.35 9.10
CA MET A 386 19.46 -11.75 9.49
C MET A 386 20.94 -12.13 9.40
N GLN A 387 21.62 -11.76 8.31
CA GLN A 387 23.05 -12.01 8.15
C GLN A 387 23.88 -11.35 9.26
N GLU A 388 23.66 -10.07 9.54
CA GLU A 388 24.34 -9.36 10.63
C GLU A 388 24.14 -10.03 11.98
N GLY A 389 22.91 -10.41 12.32
CA GLY A 389 22.62 -11.09 13.59
C GLY A 389 23.25 -12.49 13.68
N LEU A 390 23.32 -13.23 12.58
CA LEU A 390 24.03 -14.52 12.52
C LEU A 390 25.54 -14.34 12.67
N GLU A 391 26.13 -13.32 12.06
CA GLU A 391 27.56 -13.02 12.21
C GLU A 391 27.90 -12.63 13.66
N ASP A 392 27.06 -11.84 14.31
CA ASP A 392 27.21 -11.49 15.73
C ASP A 392 27.15 -12.73 16.62
N TYR A 393 26.16 -13.59 16.41
CA TYR A 393 26.06 -14.87 17.12
C TYR A 393 27.30 -15.76 16.89
N LEU A 394 27.75 -15.91 15.62
CA LEU A 394 28.92 -16.70 15.30
C LEU A 394 30.20 -16.15 15.95
N ASN A 395 30.36 -14.82 16.00
CA ASN A 395 31.47 -14.17 16.67
C ASN A 395 31.48 -14.46 18.18
N GLN A 396 30.31 -14.39 18.85
CA GLN A 396 30.20 -14.78 20.25
C GLN A 396 30.52 -16.24 20.47
N LEU A 397 30.07 -17.14 19.60
CA LEU A 397 30.36 -18.56 19.67
C LEU A 397 31.89 -18.83 19.49
N LYS A 398 32.56 -18.12 18.57
CA LYS A 398 34.01 -18.21 18.37
C LYS A 398 34.77 -17.77 19.61
N ILE A 399 34.38 -16.66 20.24
CA ILE A 399 34.98 -16.17 21.49
C ILE A 399 34.87 -17.24 22.57
N GLN A 400 33.67 -17.79 22.79
CA GLN A 400 33.48 -18.84 23.79
C GLN A 400 34.34 -20.11 23.52
N LYS A 401 34.40 -20.53 22.25
CA LYS A 401 35.25 -21.68 21.85
C LYS A 401 36.74 -21.41 22.07
N ILE A 402 37.23 -20.20 21.76
CA ILE A 402 38.63 -19.80 21.97
C ILE A 402 38.96 -19.72 23.46
N GLU A 403 38.09 -19.13 24.27
CA GLU A 403 38.23 -19.08 25.73
C GLU A 403 38.31 -20.47 26.35
N ALA A 404 37.57 -21.43 25.85
CA ALA A 404 37.57 -22.82 26.30
C ALA A 404 38.90 -23.57 25.98
N LEU A 405 39.68 -23.09 24.99
CA LEU A 405 40.99 -23.69 24.66
C LEU A 405 42.10 -23.33 25.67
N GLY A 406 41.88 -22.34 26.56
CA GLY A 406 42.84 -21.95 27.61
C GLY A 406 44.05 -21.16 27.10
N HIS A 407 45.17 -21.19 27.87
CA HIS A 407 46.28 -20.25 27.70
C HIS A 407 47.25 -20.56 26.55
N ASN A 408 47.28 -21.76 26.00
CA ASN A 408 48.17 -22.13 24.88
C ASN A 408 47.39 -22.95 23.83
N PRO A 409 46.45 -22.32 23.10
CA PRO A 409 45.66 -23.01 22.11
C PRO A 409 46.52 -23.50 20.93
N ASP A 410 46.22 -24.71 20.40
CA ASP A 410 46.81 -25.18 19.16
C ASP A 410 46.44 -24.24 18.00
N HIS A 411 47.43 -23.87 17.20
CA HIS A 411 47.21 -22.95 16.07
C HIS A 411 46.21 -23.48 15.04
N ASN A 412 46.25 -24.78 14.75
CA ASN A 412 45.34 -25.41 13.80
C ASN A 412 43.86 -25.35 14.32
N GLU A 413 43.67 -25.52 15.63
CA GLU A 413 42.34 -25.44 16.24
C GLU A 413 41.81 -23.99 16.23
N LEU A 414 42.69 -23.00 16.51
CA LEU A 414 42.33 -21.59 16.36
C LEU A 414 41.96 -21.25 14.92
N GLU A 415 42.76 -21.70 13.95
CA GLU A 415 42.48 -21.48 12.55
C GLU A 415 41.14 -22.12 12.14
N ARG A 416 40.86 -23.35 12.62
CA ARG A 416 39.59 -24.02 12.39
C ARG A 416 38.39 -23.21 12.94
N ILE A 417 38.46 -22.72 14.18
CA ILE A 417 37.40 -21.92 14.79
C ILE A 417 37.20 -20.60 14.00
N LEU A 418 38.30 -19.92 13.66
CA LEU A 418 38.25 -18.64 12.97
C LEU A 418 37.81 -18.75 11.49
N SER A 419 38.04 -19.92 10.86
CA SER A 419 37.65 -20.14 9.46
C SER A 419 36.17 -20.33 9.23
N VAL A 420 35.37 -20.66 10.24
CA VAL A 420 33.91 -20.80 10.12
C VAL A 420 33.29 -19.49 9.65
N ARG A 421 32.42 -19.56 8.67
CA ARG A 421 31.70 -18.41 8.06
C ARG A 421 30.23 -18.71 7.94
N ILE A 422 29.41 -17.65 7.99
CA ILE A 422 28.01 -17.75 7.57
C ILE A 422 27.97 -17.90 6.05
N ARG A 423 27.29 -18.93 5.56
CA ARG A 423 27.16 -19.22 4.13
C ARG A 423 25.89 -18.54 3.58
N CYS A 424 26.07 -17.36 2.99
CA CYS A 424 25.00 -16.58 2.39
C CYS A 424 25.07 -16.68 0.87
N GLU A 425 24.01 -17.23 0.25
CA GLU A 425 23.96 -17.46 -1.19
C GLU A 425 22.65 -16.92 -1.80
N LYS A 426 22.72 -16.44 -3.02
CA LYS A 426 21.53 -16.07 -3.78
C LYS A 426 20.94 -17.31 -4.45
N VAL A 427 20.16 -18.07 -3.70
CA VAL A 427 19.58 -19.33 -4.17
C VAL A 427 18.40 -19.10 -5.11
N ALA A 428 17.48 -18.21 -4.76
CA ALA A 428 16.31 -17.90 -5.60
C ALA A 428 16.57 -16.64 -6.44
N ILE A 429 16.29 -16.74 -7.73
CA ILE A 429 16.42 -15.64 -8.70
C ILE A 429 15.04 -15.44 -9.35
N LYS A 430 14.51 -14.23 -9.26
CA LYS A 430 13.24 -13.88 -9.94
C LYS A 430 13.52 -13.50 -11.39
N ASP A 431 13.02 -14.28 -12.35
CA ASP A 431 13.11 -13.94 -13.77
C ASP A 431 12.01 -12.94 -14.16
N ILE A 432 12.41 -11.68 -14.31
CA ILE A 432 11.51 -10.57 -14.66
C ILE A 432 10.97 -10.70 -16.10
N LYS A 433 11.60 -11.46 -16.97
CA LYS A 433 11.21 -11.61 -18.39
C LYS A 433 10.02 -12.56 -18.58
N LEU A 434 9.80 -13.48 -17.67
CA LEU A 434 8.63 -14.38 -17.69
C LEU A 434 7.37 -13.69 -17.13
N ARG A 435 7.05 -12.49 -17.60
CA ARG A 435 5.70 -11.94 -17.42
C ARG A 435 4.76 -12.73 -18.33
N THR A 436 3.81 -13.41 -17.73
CA THR A 436 2.79 -14.29 -18.27
C THR A 436 1.94 -13.65 -19.39
N PHE A 437 2.53 -13.34 -20.52
CA PHE A 437 1.82 -12.71 -21.64
C PHE A 437 1.12 -13.71 -22.57
N ILE A 438 1.46 -14.99 -22.52
CA ILE A 438 0.95 -15.96 -23.50
C ILE A 438 0.74 -17.31 -22.83
N ALA A 439 -0.38 -17.55 -22.15
CA ALA A 439 -0.89 -18.91 -21.97
C ALA A 439 -2.37 -18.91 -21.55
N GLU A 440 -3.21 -19.53 -22.35
CA GLU A 440 -4.56 -19.94 -22.01
C GLU A 440 -4.55 -21.37 -21.45
N GLY A 441 -5.30 -21.61 -20.35
CA GLY A 441 -5.54 -22.96 -19.85
C GLY A 441 -4.46 -23.57 -18.93
N ASN A 442 -4.34 -24.89 -18.91
CA ASN A 442 -3.49 -25.71 -18.01
C ASN A 442 -1.97 -25.40 -18.07
N THR A 443 -1.48 -24.71 -19.09
CA THR A 443 -0.09 -24.27 -19.20
C THR A 443 0.28 -23.15 -18.22
N ARG A 444 -0.69 -22.53 -17.54
CA ARG A 444 -0.41 -21.50 -16.52
C ARG A 444 0.25 -22.05 -15.24
N ASN A 445 -0.08 -23.28 -14.85
CA ASN A 445 0.53 -23.89 -13.66
C ASN A 445 2.00 -24.24 -13.91
N ASP A 446 2.35 -24.65 -15.12
CA ASP A 446 3.75 -24.89 -15.50
C ASP A 446 4.55 -23.58 -15.55
N LEU A 447 3.96 -22.47 -16.01
CA LEU A 447 4.62 -21.16 -16.03
C LEU A 447 4.80 -20.57 -14.64
N ALA A 448 3.86 -20.80 -13.71
CA ALA A 448 4.01 -20.38 -12.32
C ALA A 448 5.20 -21.07 -11.64
N ALA A 449 5.46 -22.33 -11.99
CA ALA A 449 6.61 -23.08 -11.52
C ALA A 449 7.97 -22.54 -12.03
N HIS A 450 7.98 -21.67 -13.05
CA HIS A 450 9.19 -21.11 -13.67
C HIS A 450 9.41 -19.61 -13.42
N VAL A 451 8.65 -19.00 -12.53
CA VAL A 451 8.84 -17.57 -12.17
C VAL A 451 10.15 -17.33 -11.43
N TYR A 452 10.57 -18.33 -10.68
CA TYR A 452 11.84 -18.33 -10.00
C TYR A 452 12.78 -19.34 -10.64
N ASP A 453 14.02 -18.92 -10.82
CA ASP A 453 15.15 -19.79 -11.15
C ASP A 453 15.97 -20.05 -9.89
N ILE A 454 16.82 -21.08 -9.91
CA ILE A 454 17.67 -21.45 -8.77
C ILE A 454 19.14 -21.53 -9.16
N THR A 455 19.99 -21.16 -8.23
CA THR A 455 21.44 -21.32 -8.37
C THR A 455 21.84 -22.72 -7.97
N TYR A 456 22.06 -23.60 -8.96
CA TYR A 456 22.57 -24.95 -8.71
C TYR A 456 23.98 -24.93 -8.16
N GLY A 457 24.29 -25.87 -7.25
CA GLY A 457 25.60 -25.98 -6.60
C GLY A 457 25.85 -25.01 -5.44
N SER A 458 24.80 -24.26 -5.05
CA SER A 458 24.85 -23.34 -3.90
C SER A 458 24.86 -24.06 -2.54
N LEU A 459 24.47 -25.33 -2.48
CA LEU A 459 24.47 -26.16 -1.27
C LEU A 459 24.93 -27.59 -1.55
N MET A 460 25.32 -28.32 -0.51
CA MET A 460 25.66 -29.73 -0.56
C MET A 460 24.39 -30.59 -0.38
N PRO A 461 23.97 -31.34 -1.43
CA PRO A 461 22.76 -32.16 -1.38
C PRO A 461 22.77 -33.13 -0.20
N TYR A 462 21.62 -33.29 0.45
CA TYR A 462 21.35 -34.21 1.59
C TYR A 462 22.14 -33.91 2.88
N ILE A 463 23.00 -32.90 2.88
CA ILE A 463 23.85 -32.49 4.01
C ILE A 463 23.36 -31.12 4.54
N ASP A 464 23.28 -30.13 3.68
CA ASP A 464 23.00 -28.76 4.07
C ASP A 464 21.51 -28.53 4.38
N ASN A 465 21.27 -27.67 5.36
CA ASN A 465 19.98 -27.00 5.54
C ASN A 465 19.93 -25.77 4.63
N LEU A 466 18.74 -25.42 4.17
CA LEU A 466 18.48 -24.17 3.46
C LEU A 466 17.52 -23.32 4.27
N VAL A 467 17.95 -22.15 4.71
CA VAL A 467 17.11 -21.12 5.34
C VAL A 467 16.83 -20.03 4.32
N ILE A 468 15.56 -19.73 4.08
CA ILE A 468 15.17 -18.70 3.12
C ILE A 468 14.16 -17.75 3.74
N ILE A 469 14.48 -16.44 3.76
CA ILE A 469 13.61 -15.41 4.32
C ILE A 469 12.75 -14.79 3.23
N ASP A 470 11.46 -14.60 3.58
CA ASP A 470 10.47 -13.85 2.78
C ASP A 470 9.90 -12.70 3.62
N ASP A 471 9.26 -11.72 2.96
CA ASP A 471 8.63 -10.60 3.67
C ASP A 471 7.35 -11.00 4.41
N SER A 472 6.49 -11.79 3.78
CA SER A 472 5.22 -12.23 4.38
C SER A 472 4.66 -13.48 3.70
N ILE A 473 3.93 -14.30 4.45
CA ILE A 473 3.20 -15.46 3.95
C ILE A 473 1.72 -15.25 4.25
N VAL A 474 0.93 -14.92 3.21
CA VAL A 474 -0.50 -14.63 3.35
C VAL A 474 -1.34 -15.82 2.91
N ARG A 475 -1.31 -16.14 1.63
CA ARG A 475 -2.14 -17.21 1.02
C ARG A 475 -1.38 -18.52 0.88
N GLY A 476 -0.06 -18.44 0.77
CA GLY A 476 0.83 -19.58 0.65
C GLY A 476 0.85 -20.25 -0.74
N THR A 477 0.10 -19.72 -1.72
CA THR A 477 -0.02 -20.36 -3.04
C THR A 477 1.32 -20.40 -3.78
N THR A 478 2.08 -19.31 -3.76
CA THR A 478 3.41 -19.25 -4.38
C THR A 478 4.38 -20.23 -3.73
N LEU A 479 4.33 -20.37 -2.39
CA LEU A 479 5.15 -21.33 -1.67
C LEU A 479 4.81 -22.76 -2.09
N LYS A 480 3.52 -23.11 -2.11
CA LYS A 480 3.04 -24.46 -2.46
C LYS A 480 3.32 -24.82 -3.91
N GLN A 481 2.98 -23.94 -4.85
CA GLN A 481 3.00 -24.23 -6.28
C GLN A 481 4.40 -24.12 -6.90
N SER A 482 5.26 -23.26 -6.32
CA SER A 482 6.53 -22.92 -6.94
C SER A 482 7.72 -23.10 -6.00
N ILE A 483 7.81 -22.32 -4.92
CA ILE A 483 9.05 -22.14 -4.16
C ILE A 483 9.51 -23.45 -3.52
N ILE A 484 8.65 -24.15 -2.75
CA ILE A 484 9.05 -25.38 -2.04
C ILE A 484 9.55 -26.44 -3.03
N GLY A 485 8.79 -26.67 -4.12
CA GLY A 485 9.17 -27.67 -5.12
C GLY A 485 10.45 -27.33 -5.88
N ILE A 486 10.70 -26.05 -6.16
CA ILE A 486 11.96 -25.61 -6.81
C ILE A 486 13.15 -25.77 -5.88
N LEU A 487 13.02 -25.36 -4.61
CA LEU A 487 14.08 -25.49 -3.61
C LEU A 487 14.40 -26.96 -3.31
N ASP A 488 13.41 -27.85 -3.29
CA ASP A 488 13.59 -29.28 -3.07
C ASP A 488 14.45 -29.96 -4.16
N ARG A 489 14.50 -29.37 -5.38
CA ARG A 489 15.41 -29.85 -6.46
C ARG A 489 16.88 -29.74 -6.13
N LEU A 490 17.26 -28.91 -5.15
CA LEU A 490 18.63 -28.82 -4.65
C LEU A 490 18.95 -29.92 -3.63
N HIS A 491 17.95 -30.74 -3.25
CA HIS A 491 18.04 -31.81 -2.26
C HIS A 491 18.61 -31.36 -0.89
N PRO A 492 18.11 -30.25 -0.30
CA PRO A 492 18.55 -29.89 1.04
C PRO A 492 18.04 -30.92 2.05
N ARG A 493 18.76 -31.09 3.16
CA ARG A 493 18.28 -31.91 4.29
C ARG A 493 17.02 -31.31 4.90
N LYS A 494 16.99 -30.00 5.06
CA LYS A 494 15.88 -29.23 5.64
C LYS A 494 15.70 -27.91 4.87
N ILE A 495 14.43 -27.53 4.66
CA ILE A 495 14.04 -26.19 4.16
C ILE A 495 13.37 -25.44 5.30
N VAL A 496 13.96 -24.33 5.74
CA VAL A 496 13.37 -23.43 6.73
C VAL A 496 12.96 -22.15 6.03
N ILE A 497 11.65 -21.96 5.88
CA ILE A 497 11.06 -20.73 5.33
C ILE A 497 10.80 -19.78 6.49
N VAL A 498 11.28 -18.56 6.38
CA VAL A 498 11.23 -17.55 7.43
C VAL A 498 10.44 -16.36 6.94
N SER A 499 9.36 -15.98 7.62
CA SER A 499 8.60 -14.77 7.34
C SER A 499 9.04 -13.63 8.24
N SER A 500 9.43 -12.48 7.67
CA SER A 500 9.75 -11.30 8.46
C SER A 500 8.52 -10.60 9.05
N SER A 501 7.31 -11.04 8.67
CA SER A 501 6.05 -10.64 9.28
C SER A 501 5.47 -11.75 10.17
N PRO A 502 4.61 -11.39 11.17
CA PRO A 502 3.77 -12.36 11.87
C PRO A 502 2.79 -13.08 10.92
N GLN A 503 2.11 -14.11 11.44
CA GLN A 503 1.05 -14.81 10.71
C GLN A 503 -0.09 -13.83 10.36
N VAL A 504 -0.40 -13.68 9.07
CA VAL A 504 -1.55 -12.87 8.64
C VAL A 504 -2.83 -13.68 8.87
N ARG A 505 -3.63 -13.25 9.86
CA ARG A 505 -4.80 -13.97 10.37
C ARG A 505 -6.12 -13.33 9.98
N TYR A 506 -6.13 -12.02 9.76
CA TYR A 506 -7.35 -11.23 9.58
C TYR A 506 -7.28 -10.39 8.32
N PRO A 507 -8.44 -10.17 7.65
CA PRO A 507 -8.54 -9.31 6.47
C PRO A 507 -8.12 -7.87 6.71
N ASP A 508 -7.75 -7.17 5.63
CA ASP A 508 -7.66 -5.71 5.60
C ASP A 508 -8.91 -5.11 4.96
N TYR A 509 -9.37 -3.99 5.55
CA TYR A 509 -10.49 -3.22 5.04
C TYR A 509 -10.13 -1.75 4.78
N TYR A 510 -8.84 -1.42 4.85
CA TYR A 510 -8.36 -0.04 4.69
C TYR A 510 -7.61 0.20 3.39
N GLY A 511 -7.60 -0.78 2.45
CA GLY A 511 -7.13 -0.61 1.08
C GLY A 511 -6.12 -1.62 0.57
N ILE A 512 -5.80 -2.67 1.34
CA ILE A 512 -5.04 -3.82 0.86
C ILE A 512 -6.02 -4.87 0.32
N ASP A 513 -5.68 -5.55 -0.78
CA ASP A 513 -6.52 -6.62 -1.36
C ASP A 513 -6.41 -7.92 -0.56
N MET A 514 -6.96 -7.92 0.65
CA MET A 514 -7.00 -9.04 1.57
C MET A 514 -8.34 -9.06 2.32
N SER A 515 -9.46 -9.17 1.60
CA SER A 515 -10.80 -9.05 2.18
C SER A 515 -11.52 -10.37 2.48
N SER A 516 -11.08 -11.48 1.91
CA SER A 516 -11.72 -12.80 2.03
C SER A 516 -11.00 -13.71 3.03
N MET A 517 -11.74 -14.29 3.99
CA MET A 517 -11.17 -15.12 5.06
C MET A 517 -10.48 -16.39 4.54
N GLU A 518 -11.07 -17.06 3.54
CA GLU A 518 -10.55 -18.30 2.96
C GLU A 518 -9.21 -18.16 2.26
N GLN A 519 -8.80 -16.94 1.95
CA GLN A 519 -7.51 -16.66 1.32
C GLN A 519 -6.33 -16.77 2.30
N PHE A 520 -6.56 -16.63 3.61
CA PHE A 520 -5.49 -16.66 4.60
C PHE A 520 -5.13 -18.10 4.98
N ILE A 521 -3.87 -18.48 4.73
CA ILE A 521 -3.38 -19.82 5.07
C ILE A 521 -3.43 -20.08 6.58
N ALA A 522 -3.19 -19.06 7.42
CA ALA A 522 -3.28 -19.16 8.87
C ALA A 522 -4.73 -19.41 9.34
N PHE A 523 -5.72 -18.78 8.69
CA PHE A 523 -7.13 -19.03 8.98
C PHE A 523 -7.51 -20.47 8.60
N ARG A 524 -7.17 -20.91 7.40
CA ARG A 524 -7.42 -22.28 6.95
C ARG A 524 -6.78 -23.31 7.88
N ALA A 525 -5.54 -23.06 8.30
CA ALA A 525 -4.85 -23.94 9.24
C ALA A 525 -5.56 -24.03 10.59
N ALA A 526 -6.02 -22.89 11.14
CA ALA A 526 -6.77 -22.88 12.41
C ALA A 526 -8.12 -23.60 12.30
N ILE A 527 -8.87 -23.40 11.22
CA ILE A 527 -10.13 -24.12 10.95
C ILE A 527 -9.91 -25.63 10.87
N GLU A 528 -8.88 -26.08 10.12
CA GLU A 528 -8.54 -27.51 10.01
C GLU A 528 -8.13 -28.10 11.36
N LEU A 529 -7.33 -27.40 12.16
CA LEU A 529 -6.97 -27.85 13.51
C LEU A 529 -8.18 -27.99 14.43
N LEU A 530 -9.16 -27.07 14.36
CA LEU A 530 -10.40 -27.18 15.12
C LEU A 530 -11.21 -28.41 14.70
N LYS A 531 -11.33 -28.69 13.40
CA LYS A 531 -12.01 -29.87 12.85
C LYS A 531 -11.32 -31.17 13.30
N GLU A 532 -9.98 -31.25 13.16
CA GLU A 532 -9.20 -32.44 13.59
C GLU A 532 -9.31 -32.74 15.09
N GLN A 533 -9.48 -31.72 15.93
CA GLN A 533 -9.62 -31.86 17.38
C GLN A 533 -11.07 -32.03 17.82
N GLY A 534 -12.05 -32.07 16.91
CA GLY A 534 -13.47 -32.15 17.21
C GLY A 534 -14.01 -30.94 17.97
N ARG A 535 -13.43 -29.75 17.75
CA ARG A 535 -13.77 -28.46 18.40
C ARG A 535 -14.54 -27.50 17.49
N GLU A 536 -15.35 -28.01 16.59
CA GLU A 536 -16.18 -27.25 15.66
C GLU A 536 -17.24 -26.38 16.37
N ASP A 537 -17.53 -26.69 17.66
CA ASP A 537 -18.39 -25.86 18.50
C ASP A 537 -17.87 -24.43 18.64
N ILE A 538 -16.54 -24.20 18.59
CA ILE A 538 -15.94 -22.87 18.63
C ILE A 538 -16.30 -22.08 17.35
N ILE A 539 -16.22 -22.72 16.18
CA ILE A 539 -16.61 -22.11 14.90
C ILE A 539 -18.08 -21.70 14.94
N THR A 540 -18.93 -22.62 15.40
CA THR A 540 -20.37 -22.37 15.52
C THR A 540 -20.68 -21.24 16.50
N LYS A 541 -20.03 -21.20 17.66
CA LYS A 541 -20.20 -20.11 18.64
C LYS A 541 -19.74 -18.76 18.08
N ALA A 542 -18.56 -18.71 17.46
CA ALA A 542 -18.05 -17.50 16.82
C ALA A 542 -19.04 -16.95 15.77
N TYR A 543 -19.57 -17.84 14.92
CA TYR A 543 -20.58 -17.47 13.92
C TYR A 543 -21.86 -16.92 14.57
N GLN A 544 -22.40 -17.57 15.60
CA GLN A 544 -23.59 -17.09 16.31
C GLN A 544 -23.38 -15.73 16.96
N CYS A 545 -22.20 -15.51 17.58
CA CYS A 545 -21.84 -14.22 18.16
C CYS A 545 -21.71 -13.13 17.10
N CYS A 546 -21.08 -13.40 15.96
CA CYS A 546 -20.99 -12.46 14.84
C CYS A 546 -22.38 -12.11 14.28
N LYS A 547 -23.28 -13.11 14.10
CA LYS A 547 -24.66 -12.88 13.67
C LYS A 547 -25.47 -12.02 14.66
N THR A 548 -25.32 -12.25 15.95
CA THR A 548 -26.02 -11.46 16.99
C THR A 548 -25.61 -9.99 16.94
N GLN A 549 -24.34 -9.71 16.58
CA GLN A 549 -23.84 -8.34 16.47
C GLN A 549 -24.17 -7.63 15.17
N GLU A 550 -24.69 -8.33 14.16
CA GLU A 550 -24.93 -7.74 12.82
C GLU A 550 -25.73 -6.43 12.87
N HIS A 551 -26.65 -6.32 13.83
CA HIS A 551 -27.50 -5.14 14.05
C HIS A 551 -27.13 -4.30 15.28
N SER A 552 -26.02 -4.62 15.94
CA SER A 552 -25.57 -3.89 17.13
C SER A 552 -24.94 -2.54 16.75
N PRO A 553 -24.99 -1.54 17.65
CA PRO A 553 -24.24 -0.30 17.47
C PRO A 553 -22.74 -0.60 17.25
N LYS A 554 -22.12 0.15 16.35
CA LYS A 554 -20.71 -0.08 15.95
C LYS A 554 -19.75 -0.07 17.16
N GLU A 555 -20.00 0.80 18.13
CA GLU A 555 -19.18 1.00 19.31
C GLU A 555 -19.21 -0.19 20.30
N GLN A 556 -20.17 -1.10 20.13
CA GLN A 556 -20.35 -2.30 20.97
C GLN A 556 -19.81 -3.56 20.31
N MET A 557 -19.33 -3.47 19.07
CA MET A 557 -18.82 -4.61 18.33
C MET A 557 -17.52 -5.15 18.92
N GLN A 558 -17.43 -6.49 18.96
CA GLN A 558 -16.25 -7.23 19.42
C GLN A 558 -15.78 -8.19 18.33
N ASN A 559 -14.48 -8.47 18.33
CA ASN A 559 -13.89 -9.45 17.43
C ASN A 559 -14.02 -10.88 17.98
N TYR A 560 -15.10 -11.57 17.65
CA TYR A 560 -15.28 -12.97 18.01
C TYR A 560 -14.51 -13.94 17.11
N VAL A 561 -14.00 -13.50 15.97
CA VAL A 561 -13.16 -14.33 15.10
C VAL A 561 -11.83 -14.70 15.79
N LYS A 562 -11.39 -13.92 16.79
CA LYS A 562 -10.19 -14.24 17.59
C LYS A 562 -10.30 -15.61 18.25
N THR A 563 -11.49 -16.03 18.67
CA THR A 563 -11.71 -17.32 19.34
C THR A 563 -11.32 -18.53 18.48
N ILE A 564 -11.25 -18.38 17.17
CA ILE A 564 -10.77 -19.40 16.23
C ILE A 564 -9.28 -19.73 16.46
N TYR A 565 -8.48 -18.76 16.85
CA TYR A 565 -7.03 -18.90 17.04
C TYR A 565 -6.63 -19.16 18.50
N GLU A 566 -7.44 -18.71 19.48
CA GLU A 566 -7.13 -18.81 20.91
C GLU A 566 -6.75 -20.22 21.43
N PRO A 567 -7.30 -21.33 20.88
CA PRO A 567 -6.91 -22.66 21.34
C PRO A 567 -5.49 -23.09 20.99
N PHE A 568 -4.81 -22.36 20.11
CA PHE A 568 -3.54 -22.78 19.50
C PHE A 568 -2.41 -21.81 19.78
N ALA A 569 -1.23 -22.37 20.06
CA ALA A 569 0.02 -21.62 19.97
C ALA A 569 0.38 -21.35 18.50
N ASP A 570 1.15 -20.30 18.25
CA ASP A 570 1.56 -19.89 16.90
C ASP A 570 2.34 -21.00 16.18
N GLU A 571 3.12 -21.78 16.90
CA GLU A 571 3.88 -22.92 16.38
C GLU A 571 2.96 -24.06 15.89
N GLN A 572 1.82 -24.27 16.54
CA GLN A 572 0.85 -25.29 16.13
C GLN A 572 0.19 -24.88 14.79
N ILE A 573 -0.17 -23.60 14.66
CA ILE A 573 -0.71 -23.06 13.41
C ILE A 573 0.36 -23.13 12.32
N SER A 574 1.62 -22.75 12.62
CA SER A 574 2.75 -22.84 11.68
C SER A 574 2.98 -24.28 11.20
N ALA A 575 2.95 -25.25 12.11
CA ALA A 575 3.09 -26.68 11.75
C ALA A 575 1.96 -27.15 10.83
N LYS A 576 0.71 -26.70 11.08
CA LYS A 576 -0.42 -27.02 10.20
C LYS A 576 -0.29 -26.34 8.85
N ILE A 577 0.19 -25.11 8.79
CA ILE A 577 0.50 -24.41 7.52
C ILE A 577 1.51 -25.22 6.70
N VAL A 578 2.57 -25.74 7.33
CA VAL A 578 3.55 -26.61 6.65
C VAL A 578 2.85 -27.81 6.02
N GLN A 579 1.98 -28.51 6.75
CA GLN A 579 1.23 -29.66 6.21
C GLN A 579 0.37 -29.29 5.01
N LEU A 580 -0.27 -28.13 5.03
CA LEU A 580 -1.13 -27.65 3.93
C LEU A 580 -0.36 -27.20 2.70
N LEU A 581 0.87 -26.68 2.88
CA LEU A 581 1.68 -26.10 1.82
C LEU A 581 2.71 -27.05 1.21
N THR A 582 3.17 -28.06 1.96
CA THR A 582 4.21 -28.97 1.48
C THR A 582 3.62 -29.99 0.51
N PRO A 583 4.09 -30.05 -0.75
CA PRO A 583 3.70 -31.08 -1.70
C PRO A 583 4.13 -32.47 -1.21
N GLU A 584 3.33 -33.50 -1.50
CA GLU A 584 3.64 -34.92 -1.12
C GLU A 584 4.96 -35.43 -1.71
N SER A 585 5.39 -34.85 -2.83
CA SER A 585 6.64 -35.21 -3.51
C SER A 585 7.91 -34.61 -2.84
N THR A 586 7.76 -33.69 -1.88
CA THR A 586 8.89 -33.03 -1.23
C THR A 586 9.67 -33.98 -0.35
N GLN A 587 11.00 -34.03 -0.53
CA GLN A 587 11.91 -34.92 0.20
C GLN A 587 12.52 -34.26 1.42
N ALA A 588 12.70 -32.94 1.40
CA ALA A 588 13.26 -32.18 2.50
C ALA A 588 12.30 -32.06 3.69
N ASP A 589 12.84 -32.02 4.92
CA ASP A 589 12.07 -31.61 6.10
C ASP A 589 11.75 -30.11 6.01
N VAL A 590 10.45 -29.74 5.92
CA VAL A 590 10.04 -28.34 5.76
C VAL A 590 9.59 -27.75 7.09
N LYS A 591 10.11 -26.58 7.44
CA LYS A 591 9.65 -25.76 8.58
C LYS A 591 9.31 -24.36 8.13
N ILE A 592 8.34 -23.74 8.80
CA ILE A 592 7.99 -22.32 8.60
C ILE A 592 8.10 -21.60 9.93
N ILE A 593 8.81 -20.47 9.93
CA ILE A 593 8.98 -19.58 11.09
C ILE A 593 8.35 -18.24 10.73
N TYR A 594 7.60 -17.68 11.64
CA TYR A 594 7.04 -16.33 11.54
C TYR A 594 7.68 -15.40 12.57
N GLN A 595 7.71 -14.11 12.27
CA GLN A 595 7.97 -13.07 13.25
C GLN A 595 6.92 -13.13 14.36
N THR A 596 7.29 -12.71 15.56
CA THR A 596 6.34 -12.50 16.67
C THR A 596 5.76 -11.07 16.59
N LEU A 597 4.61 -10.84 17.24
CA LEU A 597 4.05 -9.48 17.38
C LEU A 597 4.99 -8.58 18.18
N GLU A 598 5.61 -9.12 19.23
CA GLU A 598 6.60 -8.40 20.03
C GLU A 598 7.80 -8.00 19.19
N GLY A 599 8.35 -8.93 18.39
CA GLY A 599 9.47 -8.66 17.50
C GLY A 599 9.13 -7.63 16.41
N LEU A 600 7.88 -7.63 15.92
CA LEU A 600 7.39 -6.62 14.99
C LEU A 600 7.35 -5.23 15.65
N HIS A 601 6.78 -5.12 16.86
CA HIS A 601 6.67 -3.85 17.57
C HIS A 601 8.03 -3.32 18.02
N GLU A 602 8.97 -4.20 18.37
CA GLU A 602 10.34 -3.82 18.67
C GLU A 602 11.07 -3.27 17.42
N ALA A 603 10.89 -3.92 16.28
CA ALA A 603 11.49 -3.48 15.02
C ALA A 603 10.87 -2.19 14.48
N CYS A 604 9.54 -2.03 14.61
CA CYS A 604 8.74 -0.93 14.05
C CYS A 604 7.89 -0.25 15.12
N PRO A 605 8.48 0.42 16.13
CA PRO A 605 7.77 0.90 17.32
C PRO A 605 6.72 1.97 17.02
N ASP A 606 6.91 2.74 15.95
CA ASP A 606 6.01 3.84 15.56
C ASP A 606 4.86 3.37 14.64
N HIS A 607 4.82 2.07 14.24
CA HIS A 607 3.83 1.50 13.32
C HIS A 607 3.07 0.35 13.96
N THR A 608 2.18 0.70 14.89
CA THR A 608 1.41 -0.23 15.73
C THR A 608 0.08 -0.68 15.12
N GLY A 609 -0.21 -0.28 13.89
CA GLY A 609 -1.39 -0.75 13.13
C GLY A 609 -1.16 -2.16 12.61
N ASP A 610 -1.53 -3.16 13.42
CA ASP A 610 -1.23 -4.59 13.26
C ASP A 610 -2.48 -5.47 13.15
N TRP A 611 -3.64 -4.88 12.82
CA TRP A 611 -4.96 -5.55 12.83
C TRP A 611 -5.02 -6.85 12.03
N TYR A 612 -4.22 -7.00 10.97
CA TYR A 612 -4.16 -8.24 10.18
C TYR A 612 -3.46 -9.39 10.92
N PHE A 613 -2.69 -9.09 11.95
CA PHE A 613 -2.02 -10.08 12.81
C PHE A 613 -2.77 -10.27 14.10
N SER A 614 -3.10 -9.16 14.79
CA SER A 614 -3.71 -9.14 16.12
C SER A 614 -5.23 -9.18 16.12
N GLY A 615 -5.89 -8.78 15.02
CA GLY A 615 -7.35 -8.57 14.96
C GLY A 615 -7.83 -7.32 15.71
N ASN A 616 -6.93 -6.40 16.07
CA ASN A 616 -7.23 -5.14 16.79
C ASN A 616 -7.49 -4.01 15.78
N TYR A 617 -8.66 -4.02 15.16
CA TYR A 617 -9.02 -3.00 14.17
C TYR A 617 -9.14 -1.61 14.79
N PRO A 618 -8.55 -0.57 14.17
CA PRO A 618 -8.62 0.79 14.68
C PRO A 618 -10.03 1.40 14.60
N THR A 619 -10.88 0.91 13.69
CA THR A 619 -12.23 1.44 13.49
C THR A 619 -13.31 0.38 13.73
N SER A 620 -14.47 0.82 14.22
CA SER A 620 -15.64 -0.05 14.39
C SER A 620 -16.21 -0.57 13.06
N GLY A 621 -16.04 0.19 11.97
CA GLY A 621 -16.39 -0.26 10.64
C GLY A 621 -15.53 -1.43 10.16
N GLY A 622 -14.23 -1.45 10.49
CA GLY A 622 -13.36 -2.60 10.22
C GLY A 622 -13.82 -3.87 10.92
N LEU A 623 -14.20 -3.77 12.20
CA LEU A 623 -14.78 -4.91 12.94
C LEU A 623 -16.11 -5.41 12.35
N LYS A 624 -16.97 -4.49 11.89
CA LYS A 624 -18.22 -4.83 11.22
C LYS A 624 -17.98 -5.65 9.95
N LEU A 625 -17.00 -5.22 9.15
CA LEU A 625 -16.65 -5.92 7.91
C LEU A 625 -15.99 -7.29 8.20
N LEU A 626 -15.16 -7.41 9.24
CA LEU A 626 -14.60 -8.70 9.68
C LEU A 626 -15.71 -9.68 10.05
N ASN A 627 -16.66 -9.28 10.90
CA ASN A 627 -17.77 -10.13 11.31
C ASN A 627 -18.60 -10.57 10.11
N LYS A 628 -18.86 -9.67 9.16
CA LYS A 628 -19.55 -9.99 7.91
C LYS A 628 -18.77 -10.98 7.05
N ALA A 629 -17.47 -10.77 6.85
CA ALA A 629 -16.64 -11.68 6.07
C ALA A 629 -16.60 -13.10 6.65
N PHE A 630 -16.59 -13.21 7.99
CA PHE A 630 -16.65 -14.51 8.66
C PHE A 630 -18.04 -15.18 8.53
N ILE A 631 -19.11 -14.41 8.64
CA ILE A 631 -20.48 -14.89 8.38
C ILE A 631 -20.60 -15.41 6.94
N ASP A 632 -20.18 -14.62 5.97
CA ASP A 632 -20.24 -14.95 4.55
C ASP A 632 -19.42 -16.23 4.26
N TYR A 633 -18.26 -16.40 4.88
CA TYR A 633 -17.44 -17.61 4.78
C TYR A 633 -18.23 -18.86 5.23
N ILE A 634 -18.83 -18.82 6.43
CA ILE A 634 -19.58 -19.97 6.98
C ILE A 634 -20.84 -20.28 6.15
N GLU A 635 -21.52 -19.25 5.65
CA GLU A 635 -22.74 -19.43 4.85
C GLU A 635 -22.44 -20.01 3.45
N ASN A 636 -21.31 -19.62 2.85
CA ASN A 636 -20.86 -20.18 1.58
C ASN A 636 -20.42 -21.66 1.72
N GLU A 637 -19.67 -22.01 2.77
CA GLU A 637 -19.33 -23.44 3.04
C GLU A 637 -20.59 -24.33 3.14
N LYS A 638 -21.67 -23.83 3.77
CA LYS A 638 -22.93 -24.57 3.87
C LYS A 638 -23.62 -24.74 2.52
N SER A 639 -23.62 -23.72 1.67
CA SER A 639 -24.24 -23.79 0.35
C SER A 639 -23.52 -24.74 -0.60
N ASP A 640 -22.21 -24.89 -0.47
CA ASP A 640 -21.40 -25.83 -1.28
C ASP A 640 -21.57 -27.29 -0.83
N ILE A 641 -21.96 -27.54 0.42
CA ILE A 641 -22.26 -28.90 0.95
C ILE A 641 -23.67 -29.35 0.54
N ASP A 642 -24.61 -28.42 0.40
CA ASP A 642 -26.01 -28.70 0.03
C ASP A 642 -26.23 -28.73 -1.50
N SER A 643 -25.22 -28.45 -2.32
CA SER A 643 -25.24 -28.46 -3.78
C SER A 643 -24.54 -29.71 -4.36
#